data_6e3f1cd67fc57ac1da3d2fb89a1e6f00
#
_entry.id   6e3f1cd67fc57ac1da3d2fb89a1e6f00
#
_cell.length_a   1.000
_cell.length_b   1.000
_cell.length_c   1.000
_cell.angle_alpha   90.00
_cell.angle_beta   90.00
_cell.angle_gamma   90.00
#
_symmetry.space_group_name_H-M   'P 1'
#
loop_
_entity.id
_entity.type
_entity.pdbx_description
1 polymer ?
#
loop_
_entity_poly.entity_id
_entity_poly.type
_entity_poly.pdbx_seq_one_letter_code
_entity_poly.pdbx_strand_id
1 'polypeptide(L)'
;MKSIYQAKLSAFFIIIVASMGAPILNAEAELVEEVIVTAEKREASLQDTPIAISVINSDTLKDLNIYSQQDISNFTPNMSYMESAGGGEGNRIYIRGIGRETSSTGTDPGVGIYNNGFYTTEAGVLSGSFDRIARIEVLRGPQGTIYGRNTTGGAINVVAKKPGDKIENIVRLRGDNYDMSNVDFTLSGPLTDSVGYLIHYSQILQDSFFTNVSGQDPKGTDSEYVEAQLDVDFNDNINWNMRYFSSSFDNEALELNKLDGYRNEAGAPSKLGELVINPELFSPLATVPTDPFEISSDMVGFVGIDDQETYQSTLTIDMDAMQIKILNGYQDYSWYGEKDFDGTASPVSYVEKIGQAETNKQHEIQFISNTDGDISWVAGLFYYNVELNQPYTLTDAANPWLIGQAATNPDGIFYSQTGILDATSKAAYGQVEWQTNDKLAMSFGLRYSEDEKQGSETQLQIYDSVVDFCGESLLPFVQSFGPYFDLAALSPALTGCRFGMIVGGGAAEHEAKWDSLDWKINTTYQLSDDSMIYATMSSAYKPGGFRLGGLQDLAATPVNESIVDNEDLLAYEVGFKGNLSDTFTLSTAAFYYDYSDLQVELAILDPISGIATSKLANASSATIFGLEVESQWRATEKLTILANISYLDTEYTDDFFVSDNKTNTIRNAKGNELNRSPNNKLNLAAYYLQPIDNGSILFTGNYTQVAKQFVTVFNDDIETIDSYSQLNARISWTPNSEEYEISVYGSNLTDELSYANDYSVSGLADGVRRSGRPISPRIYGVEIAVFF
;
A
#
# COMPACT_ATOMS: atom_id res chain seq x y z
N MET A 1 19.65 24.59 -16.72
CA MET A 1 18.63 25.49 -16.17
C MET A 1 17.98 24.95 -14.90
N LYS A 2 17.83 23.63 -14.72
CA LYS A 2 17.25 23.00 -13.49
C LYS A 2 18.03 23.33 -12.18
N SER A 3 19.36 23.40 -12.20
CA SER A 3 20.16 23.61 -10.98
C SER A 3 20.07 25.02 -10.37
N ILE A 4 19.65 26.00 -11.14
CA ILE A 4 19.55 27.41 -10.69
C ILE A 4 18.21 27.68 -9.99
N TYR A 5 17.16 26.89 -10.32
CA TYR A 5 15.86 27.00 -9.66
C TYR A 5 15.84 26.37 -8.26
N GLN A 6 16.51 25.25 -8.06
CA GLN A 6 16.61 24.61 -6.75
C GLN A 6 17.35 25.50 -5.71
N ALA A 7 18.41 26.20 -6.14
CA ALA A 7 19.12 27.14 -5.27
C ALA A 7 18.27 28.38 -4.89
N LYS A 8 17.30 28.77 -5.70
CA LYS A 8 16.43 29.93 -5.44
C LYS A 8 15.26 29.59 -4.51
N LEU A 9 14.72 28.34 -4.55
CA LEU A 9 13.67 27.91 -3.63
C LEU A 9 14.20 27.66 -2.20
N SER A 10 15.40 27.11 -2.07
CA SER A 10 16.10 27.02 -0.77
C SER A 10 16.35 28.39 -0.13
N ALA A 11 16.59 29.42 -0.96
CA ALA A 11 16.75 30.81 -0.48
C ALA A 11 15.42 31.46 -0.07
N PHE A 12 14.29 31.05 -0.64
CA PHE A 12 12.99 31.60 -0.27
C PHE A 12 12.51 31.12 1.11
N PHE A 13 12.80 29.87 1.46
CA PHE A 13 12.51 29.33 2.79
C PHE A 13 13.38 29.97 3.89
N ILE A 14 14.64 30.31 3.59
CA ILE A 14 15.58 31.00 4.51
C ILE A 14 15.20 32.48 4.70
N ILE A 15 14.60 33.13 3.71
CA ILE A 15 14.25 34.56 3.78
C ILE A 15 13.01 34.80 4.66
N ILE A 16 12.07 33.84 4.76
CA ILE A 16 10.92 33.97 5.68
C ILE A 16 11.37 33.90 7.15
N VAL A 17 12.43 33.17 7.46
CA VAL A 17 12.99 33.08 8.82
C VAL A 17 13.78 34.31 9.23
N ALA A 18 14.33 35.09 8.27
CA ALA A 18 15.26 36.18 8.56
C ALA A 18 14.62 37.57 8.77
N SER A 19 13.31 37.76 8.53
CA SER A 19 12.67 39.10 8.54
C SER A 19 11.75 39.40 9.72
N MET A 20 11.61 38.51 10.71
CA MET A 20 10.66 38.68 11.83
C MET A 20 11.34 38.92 13.17
N GLY A 21 11.90 40.08 13.35
CA GLY A 21 12.24 40.63 14.65
C GLY A 21 11.07 41.44 15.22
N ALA A 22 10.27 40.85 16.14
CA ALA A 22 9.23 41.57 16.91
C ALA A 22 9.25 41.15 18.38
N PRO A 23 8.81 41.98 19.31
CA PRO A 23 9.06 41.83 20.73
C PRO A 23 8.25 40.70 21.37
N ILE A 24 8.87 40.03 22.33
CA ILE A 24 8.37 38.94 23.13
C ILE A 24 7.27 39.44 24.04
N LEU A 25 6.04 38.99 23.87
CA LEU A 25 4.98 39.04 24.85
C LEU A 25 4.89 37.66 25.49
N ASN A 26 4.99 37.60 26.82
CA ASN A 26 4.90 36.38 27.60
C ASN A 26 3.46 35.80 27.49
N ALA A 27 3.28 34.79 26.69
CA ALA A 27 2.19 33.84 26.80
C ALA A 27 2.71 32.59 27.54
N GLU A 28 1.94 32.02 28.44
CA GLU A 28 2.27 30.76 29.09
C GLU A 28 2.42 29.70 27.99
N ALA A 29 3.57 29.02 28.01
CA ALA A 29 3.89 27.97 27.06
C ALA A 29 2.91 26.79 27.28
N GLU A 30 1.95 26.59 26.39
CA GLU A 30 1.25 25.30 26.31
C GLU A 30 2.29 24.22 26.01
N LEU A 31 2.32 23.20 26.87
CA LEU A 31 3.14 22.00 26.66
C LEU A 31 2.83 21.39 25.28
N VAL A 32 3.82 20.79 24.64
CA VAL A 32 3.58 19.98 23.44
C VAL A 32 2.48 18.98 23.74
N GLU A 33 1.41 18.96 22.95
CA GLU A 33 0.27 18.08 23.17
C GLU A 33 0.74 16.64 23.28
N GLU A 34 0.37 15.96 24.34
CA GLU A 34 0.74 14.57 24.58
C GLU A 34 0.03 13.66 23.55
N VAL A 35 0.81 13.03 22.66
CA VAL A 35 0.27 12.12 21.65
C VAL A 35 0.11 10.72 22.26
N ILE A 36 -1.13 10.27 22.41
CA ILE A 36 -1.45 8.92 22.90
C ILE A 36 -1.47 7.92 21.74
N VAL A 37 -0.86 6.76 21.94
CA VAL A 37 -0.81 5.64 20.98
C VAL A 37 -1.36 4.35 21.59
N THR A 38 -1.74 3.42 20.73
CA THR A 38 -2.25 2.08 21.13
C THR A 38 -1.37 0.93 20.61
N ALA A 39 -0.13 1.24 20.30
CA ALA A 39 0.83 0.37 19.62
C ALA A 39 1.11 -0.96 20.34
N GLU A 40 1.05 -1.00 21.66
CA GLU A 40 1.23 -2.22 22.46
C GLU A 40 -0.07 -2.75 23.07
N LYS A 41 -1.22 -2.52 22.40
CA LYS A 41 -2.58 -2.87 22.87
C LYS A 41 -2.97 -2.15 24.19
N ARG A 42 -2.20 -1.14 24.57
CA ARG A 42 -2.44 -0.21 25.70
C ARG A 42 -2.36 1.21 25.20
N GLU A 43 -3.11 2.08 25.82
CA GLU A 43 -2.93 3.53 25.67
C GLU A 43 -1.68 3.95 26.44
N ALA A 44 -0.73 4.57 25.74
CA ALA A 44 0.52 5.09 26.29
C ALA A 44 0.92 6.36 25.57
N SER A 45 1.75 7.19 26.18
CA SER A 45 2.37 8.32 25.51
C SER A 45 3.30 7.82 24.39
N LEU A 46 3.31 8.53 23.26
CA LEU A 46 4.24 8.27 22.16
C LEU A 46 5.70 8.28 22.65
N GLN A 47 6.02 9.17 23.59
CA GLN A 47 7.38 9.32 24.12
C GLN A 47 7.78 8.17 25.07
N ASP A 48 6.79 7.54 25.72
CA ASP A 48 7.02 6.41 26.65
C ASP A 48 6.97 5.04 25.94
N THR A 49 6.62 5.00 24.67
CA THR A 49 6.50 3.77 23.90
C THR A 49 7.85 3.41 23.23
N PRO A 50 8.56 2.33 23.66
CA PRO A 50 9.93 2.04 23.24
C PRO A 50 10.01 1.29 21.90
N ILE A 51 9.37 1.82 20.86
CA ILE A 51 9.38 1.34 19.48
C ILE A 51 9.46 2.53 18.51
N ALA A 52 9.97 2.30 17.29
CA ALA A 52 9.91 3.28 16.22
C ALA A 52 8.48 3.38 15.69
N ILE A 53 7.82 4.50 15.92
CA ILE A 53 6.41 4.74 15.53
C ILE A 53 6.23 6.17 15.04
N SER A 54 5.58 6.34 13.89
CA SER A 54 5.08 7.63 13.42
C SER A 54 3.59 7.74 13.69
N VAL A 55 3.15 8.88 14.16
CA VAL A 55 1.74 9.17 14.41
C VAL A 55 1.31 10.37 13.57
N ILE A 56 0.26 10.19 12.80
CA ILE A 56 -0.35 11.24 11.99
C ILE A 56 -1.77 11.43 12.53
N ASN A 57 -1.98 12.48 13.34
CA ASN A 57 -3.29 12.80 13.90
C ASN A 57 -4.19 13.51 12.87
N SER A 58 -5.48 13.66 13.20
CA SER A 58 -6.48 14.28 12.31
C SER A 58 -6.09 15.69 11.85
N ASP A 59 -5.47 16.50 12.72
CA ASP A 59 -5.07 17.86 12.38
C ASP A 59 -3.88 17.85 11.41
N THR A 60 -2.89 16.97 11.64
CA THR A 60 -1.76 16.79 10.71
C THR A 60 -2.24 16.32 9.33
N LEU A 61 -3.19 15.36 9.28
CA LEU A 61 -3.80 14.89 8.03
C LEU A 61 -4.40 16.07 7.25
N LYS A 62 -5.26 16.86 7.91
CA LYS A 62 -5.94 18.01 7.33
C LYS A 62 -4.94 19.11 6.92
N ASP A 63 -4.11 19.56 7.86
CA ASP A 63 -3.28 20.76 7.71
C ASP A 63 -2.15 20.59 6.69
N LEU A 64 -1.64 19.36 6.52
CA LEU A 64 -0.62 19.04 5.52
C LEU A 64 -1.18 18.48 4.20
N ASN A 65 -2.52 18.44 4.04
CA ASN A 65 -3.21 17.86 2.88
C ASN A 65 -2.80 16.41 2.63
N ILE A 66 -2.75 15.60 3.69
CA ILE A 66 -2.47 14.15 3.59
C ILE A 66 -3.80 13.45 3.33
N TYR A 67 -4.14 13.18 2.07
CA TYR A 67 -5.42 12.61 1.64
C TYR A 67 -5.28 11.29 0.88
N SER A 68 -4.05 10.82 0.67
CA SER A 68 -3.77 9.57 -0.02
C SER A 68 -2.78 8.69 0.76
N GLN A 69 -2.73 7.42 0.41
CA GLN A 69 -1.73 6.49 0.94
C GLN A 69 -0.31 6.89 0.54
N GLN A 70 -0.15 7.49 -0.64
CA GLN A 70 1.12 8.06 -1.08
C GLN A 70 1.57 9.21 -0.17
N ASP A 71 0.65 10.06 0.29
CA ASP A 71 0.97 11.16 1.21
C ASP A 71 1.39 10.63 2.59
N ILE A 72 0.69 9.61 3.12
CA ILE A 72 1.08 8.91 4.36
C ILE A 72 2.49 8.34 4.21
N SER A 73 2.75 7.67 3.09
CA SER A 73 4.07 7.16 2.76
C SER A 73 5.10 8.30 2.68
N ASN A 74 4.81 9.40 2.03
CA ASN A 74 5.71 10.56 1.91
C ASN A 74 6.06 11.18 3.26
N PHE A 75 5.14 11.19 4.22
CA PHE A 75 5.35 11.71 5.56
C PHE A 75 6.18 10.76 6.45
N THR A 76 6.00 9.44 6.31
CA THR A 76 6.59 8.43 7.19
C THR A 76 8.02 8.04 6.75
N PRO A 77 9.02 8.01 7.67
CA PRO A 77 10.37 7.52 7.37
C PRO A 77 10.36 6.08 6.85
N ASN A 78 11.21 5.76 5.87
CA ASN A 78 11.41 4.41 5.30
C ASN A 78 10.11 3.68 4.90
N MET A 79 9.06 4.41 4.56
CA MET A 79 7.82 3.86 4.01
C MET A 79 7.74 4.21 2.52
N SER A 80 7.37 3.26 1.70
CA SER A 80 7.08 3.42 0.27
C SER A 80 5.70 2.84 -0.05
N TYR A 81 5.07 3.38 -1.07
CA TYR A 81 3.75 2.95 -1.54
C TYR A 81 3.79 2.73 -3.04
N MET A 82 3.04 1.77 -3.51
CA MET A 82 2.79 1.51 -4.91
C MET A 82 1.29 1.31 -5.11
N GLU A 83 0.69 2.12 -5.96
CA GLU A 83 -0.66 1.91 -6.44
C GLU A 83 -0.62 0.99 -7.66
N SER A 84 -1.38 -0.08 -7.63
CA SER A 84 -1.45 -0.98 -8.78
C SER A 84 -2.57 -0.59 -9.72
N ALA A 85 -2.33 -0.70 -11.02
CA ALA A 85 -3.34 -0.51 -12.05
C ALA A 85 -4.51 -1.52 -11.98
N GLY A 86 -4.39 -2.57 -11.18
CA GLY A 86 -5.47 -3.54 -10.96
C GLY A 86 -6.36 -3.24 -9.76
N GLY A 87 -6.11 -2.14 -9.01
CA GLY A 87 -6.85 -1.84 -7.77
C GLY A 87 -6.65 -2.90 -6.67
N GLY A 88 -7.36 -2.76 -5.53
CA GLY A 88 -7.44 -3.75 -4.48
C GLY A 88 -6.10 -4.36 -4.04
N GLU A 89 -5.92 -5.65 -4.25
CA GLU A 89 -4.69 -6.40 -3.88
C GLU A 89 -3.40 -5.88 -4.53
N GLY A 90 -3.51 -5.09 -5.57
CA GLY A 90 -2.35 -4.51 -6.24
C GLY A 90 -1.66 -3.41 -5.44
N ASN A 91 -2.38 -2.74 -4.54
CA ASN A 91 -1.81 -1.68 -3.71
C ASN A 91 -0.82 -2.27 -2.70
N ARG A 92 0.43 -1.79 -2.74
CA ARG A 92 1.52 -2.37 -1.96
C ARG A 92 2.18 -1.34 -1.08
N ILE A 93 2.33 -1.68 0.18
CA ILE A 93 3.02 -0.87 1.17
C ILE A 93 4.32 -1.58 1.55
N TYR A 94 5.39 -0.79 1.60
CA TYR A 94 6.71 -1.23 2.04
C TYR A 94 7.14 -0.40 3.23
N ILE A 95 7.62 -1.03 4.29
CA ILE A 95 8.24 -0.39 5.44
C ILE A 95 9.64 -0.98 5.60
N ARG A 96 10.67 -0.12 5.60
CA ARG A 96 12.07 -0.53 5.68
C ARG A 96 12.48 -1.57 4.61
N GLY A 97 11.92 -1.41 3.39
CA GLY A 97 12.18 -2.32 2.27
C GLY A 97 11.39 -3.63 2.29
N ILE A 98 10.56 -3.87 3.30
CA ILE A 98 9.76 -5.08 3.44
C ILE A 98 8.29 -4.78 3.09
N GLY A 99 7.73 -5.55 2.17
CA GLY A 99 6.36 -5.36 1.71
C GLY A 99 5.75 -6.60 1.07
N ARG A 100 4.93 -6.42 0.05
CA ARG A 100 4.32 -7.50 -0.73
C ARG A 100 5.02 -7.58 -2.09
N GLU A 101 5.74 -8.66 -2.36
CA GLU A 101 6.49 -8.84 -3.62
C GLU A 101 5.63 -9.37 -4.76
N THR A 102 4.54 -10.06 -4.45
CA THR A 102 3.64 -10.66 -5.44
C THR A 102 2.17 -10.32 -5.14
N SER A 103 1.36 -10.14 -6.17
CA SER A 103 -0.10 -9.95 -6.08
C SER A 103 -0.88 -11.27 -6.16
N SER A 104 -0.20 -12.42 -6.08
CA SER A 104 -0.86 -13.72 -6.20
C SER A 104 -1.70 -14.02 -4.97
N THR A 105 -2.92 -14.50 -5.20
CA THR A 105 -3.80 -15.08 -4.16
C THR A 105 -3.07 -16.23 -3.46
N GLY A 106 -3.22 -16.30 -2.14
CA GLY A 106 -2.53 -17.30 -1.31
C GLY A 106 -1.16 -16.88 -0.77
N THR A 107 -0.66 -15.68 -1.18
CA THR A 107 0.52 -15.03 -0.59
C THR A 107 0.12 -13.89 0.34
N ASP A 108 0.93 -13.64 1.34
CA ASP A 108 0.67 -12.63 2.37
C ASP A 108 1.53 -11.38 2.20
N PRO A 109 1.10 -10.20 2.72
CA PRO A 109 1.94 -9.00 2.79
C PRO A 109 2.96 -9.09 3.91
N GLY A 110 4.03 -8.28 3.86
CA GLY A 110 4.99 -8.10 4.96
C GLY A 110 4.63 -6.97 5.93
N VAL A 111 3.58 -6.19 5.62
CA VAL A 111 3.07 -5.10 6.45
C VAL A 111 1.62 -5.36 6.78
N GLY A 112 1.30 -5.44 8.08
CA GLY A 112 -0.05 -5.66 8.58
C GLY A 112 -0.84 -4.34 8.62
N ILE A 113 -2.10 -4.37 8.18
CA ILE A 113 -3.01 -3.23 8.24
C ILE A 113 -4.11 -3.54 9.23
N TYR A 114 -4.41 -2.57 10.10
CA TYR A 114 -5.42 -2.67 11.14
C TYR A 114 -6.34 -1.46 11.13
N ASN A 115 -7.62 -1.68 11.32
CA ASN A 115 -8.62 -0.63 11.49
C ASN A 115 -9.29 -0.81 12.86
N ASN A 116 -8.99 0.07 13.83
CA ASN A 116 -9.36 -0.09 15.23
C ASN A 116 -8.95 -1.47 15.84
N GLY A 117 -7.77 -1.97 15.47
CA GLY A 117 -7.26 -3.27 15.93
C GLY A 117 -7.78 -4.50 15.16
N PHE A 118 -8.65 -4.31 14.17
CA PHE A 118 -9.08 -5.39 13.26
C PHE A 118 -8.10 -5.49 12.08
N TYR A 119 -7.54 -6.67 11.90
CA TYR A 119 -6.64 -6.97 10.79
C TYR A 119 -7.40 -7.04 9.46
N THR A 120 -6.82 -6.51 8.42
CA THR A 120 -7.29 -6.65 7.04
C THR A 120 -6.11 -6.87 6.10
N THR A 121 -6.33 -7.64 5.04
CA THR A 121 -5.33 -7.85 3.98
C THR A 121 -5.31 -6.69 2.99
N GLU A 122 -6.35 -5.85 3.02
CA GLU A 122 -6.60 -4.84 2.01
C GLU A 122 -6.09 -3.46 2.41
N ALA A 123 -5.20 -2.89 1.59
CA ALA A 123 -4.78 -1.51 1.72
C ALA A 123 -5.92 -0.50 1.43
N GLY A 124 -6.99 -0.94 0.76
CA GLY A 124 -8.17 -0.12 0.47
C GLY A 124 -8.88 0.44 1.72
N VAL A 125 -8.68 -0.15 2.89
CA VAL A 125 -9.19 0.38 4.16
C VAL A 125 -8.64 1.77 4.50
N LEU A 126 -7.50 2.16 3.92
CA LEU A 126 -6.93 3.50 4.01
C LEU A 126 -7.57 4.49 3.03
N SER A 127 -8.45 4.00 2.13
CA SER A 127 -9.26 4.82 1.25
C SER A 127 -10.48 5.38 1.98
N GLY A 128 -11.06 6.42 1.46
CA GLY A 128 -12.24 7.08 2.04
C GLY A 128 -11.89 8.35 2.80
N SER A 129 -12.86 8.88 3.56
CA SER A 129 -12.72 10.16 4.25
C SER A 129 -11.77 10.07 5.43
N PHE A 130 -10.77 10.93 5.46
CA PHE A 130 -9.85 11.08 6.60
C PHE A 130 -10.48 11.84 7.79
N ASP A 131 -11.62 12.54 7.59
CA ASP A 131 -12.30 13.25 8.68
C ASP A 131 -12.82 12.33 9.81
N ARG A 132 -13.06 11.03 9.49
CA ARG A 132 -13.42 10.00 10.47
C ARG A 132 -12.23 9.45 11.26
N ILE A 133 -11.01 9.74 10.85
CA ILE A 133 -9.78 9.20 11.45
C ILE A 133 -9.34 10.10 12.60
N ALA A 134 -9.11 9.53 13.77
CA ALA A 134 -8.50 10.22 14.89
C ALA A 134 -6.97 10.31 14.69
N ARG A 135 -6.36 9.21 14.27
CA ARG A 135 -4.94 9.13 13.95
C ARG A 135 -4.60 7.87 13.15
N ILE A 136 -3.47 7.91 12.47
CA ILE A 136 -2.82 6.75 11.86
C ILE A 136 -1.52 6.50 12.61
N GLU A 137 -1.33 5.29 13.11
CA GLU A 137 -0.13 4.84 13.79
C GLU A 137 0.66 3.92 12.83
N VAL A 138 1.87 4.31 12.44
CA VAL A 138 2.75 3.48 11.60
C VAL A 138 3.88 2.95 12.47
N LEU A 139 3.76 1.68 12.86
CA LEU A 139 4.75 0.96 13.65
C LEU A 139 5.78 0.38 12.69
N ARG A 140 7.02 0.83 12.80
CA ARG A 140 8.11 0.41 11.91
C ARG A 140 8.93 -0.69 12.56
N GLY A 141 9.24 -1.71 11.77
CA GLY A 141 9.93 -2.92 12.23
C GLY A 141 8.98 -3.99 12.75
N PRO A 142 9.52 -5.18 13.03
CA PRO A 142 8.73 -6.38 13.30
C PRO A 142 7.83 -6.24 14.52
N GLN A 143 6.54 -6.61 14.34
CA GLN A 143 5.50 -6.57 15.37
C GLN A 143 4.91 -7.98 15.63
N GLY A 144 5.69 -9.04 15.41
CA GLY A 144 5.23 -10.44 15.47
C GLY A 144 4.57 -10.84 16.78
N THR A 145 5.01 -10.30 17.93
CA THR A 145 4.49 -10.70 19.24
C THR A 145 3.10 -10.18 19.56
N ILE A 146 2.81 -8.93 19.22
CA ILE A 146 1.54 -8.27 19.61
C ILE A 146 0.54 -8.28 18.44
N TYR A 147 0.99 -7.97 17.25
CA TYR A 147 0.16 -7.92 16.04
C TYR A 147 0.12 -9.27 15.30
N GLY A 148 1.22 -10.03 15.33
CA GLY A 148 1.29 -11.39 14.81
C GLY A 148 1.78 -11.47 13.37
N ARG A 149 1.21 -12.43 12.62
CA ARG A 149 1.59 -12.70 11.22
C ARG A 149 1.59 -11.45 10.35
N ASN A 150 2.37 -11.49 9.28
CA ASN A 150 2.36 -10.45 8.24
C ASN A 150 2.82 -9.06 8.73
N THR A 151 3.62 -9.01 9.79
CA THR A 151 4.14 -7.77 10.36
C THR A 151 5.66 -7.75 10.45
N THR A 152 6.34 -8.37 9.48
CA THR A 152 7.81 -8.41 9.38
C THR A 152 8.39 -7.04 9.10
N GLY A 153 7.77 -6.24 8.23
CA GLY A 153 8.14 -4.85 7.96
C GLY A 153 7.57 -3.87 8.98
N GLY A 154 6.38 -4.16 9.51
CA GLY A 154 5.69 -3.30 10.45
C GLY A 154 4.17 -3.46 10.43
N ALA A 155 3.49 -2.53 11.09
CA ALA A 155 2.04 -2.48 11.13
C ALA A 155 1.53 -1.04 10.96
N ILE A 156 0.40 -0.89 10.29
CA ILE A 156 -0.35 0.37 10.19
C ILE A 156 -1.66 0.18 10.93
N ASN A 157 -1.92 1.00 11.93
CA ASN A 157 -3.18 0.99 12.68
C ASN A 157 -3.93 2.31 12.45
N VAL A 158 -5.07 2.23 11.78
CA VAL A 158 -6.00 3.34 11.59
C VAL A 158 -6.96 3.37 12.75
N VAL A 159 -6.89 4.41 13.56
CA VAL A 159 -7.76 4.61 14.72
C VAL A 159 -8.86 5.59 14.34
N ALA A 160 -10.10 5.14 14.37
CA ALA A 160 -11.25 5.98 14.08
C ALA A 160 -11.60 6.92 15.25
N LYS A 161 -12.23 8.04 14.94
CA LYS A 161 -12.86 8.90 15.96
C LYS A 161 -13.96 8.13 16.67
N LYS A 162 -14.09 8.35 17.96
CA LYS A 162 -15.21 7.85 18.78
C LYS A 162 -16.27 8.93 18.94
N PRO A 163 -17.52 8.55 19.24
CA PRO A 163 -18.53 9.52 19.69
C PRO A 163 -18.02 10.36 20.87
N GLY A 164 -18.16 11.69 20.78
CA GLY A 164 -17.73 12.62 21.82
C GLY A 164 -18.79 12.82 22.90
N ASP A 165 -18.38 13.36 24.07
CA ASP A 165 -19.28 13.76 25.18
C ASP A 165 -20.07 15.03 24.86
N LYS A 166 -19.74 15.71 23.78
CA LYS A 166 -20.40 16.93 23.30
C LYS A 166 -20.87 16.72 21.87
N ILE A 167 -21.87 17.52 21.48
CA ILE A 167 -22.31 17.58 20.09
C ILE A 167 -21.20 18.24 19.27
N GLU A 168 -20.72 17.51 18.28
CA GLU A 168 -19.71 17.96 17.31
C GLU A 168 -20.22 17.60 15.92
N ASN A 169 -20.77 18.59 15.24
CA ASN A 169 -21.27 18.44 13.87
C ASN A 169 -20.35 19.18 12.90
N ILE A 170 -19.96 18.53 11.83
CA ILE A 170 -19.05 19.08 10.82
C ILE A 170 -19.67 18.87 9.44
N VAL A 171 -19.69 19.93 8.63
CA VAL A 171 -19.90 19.85 7.19
C VAL A 171 -18.67 20.42 6.51
N ARG A 172 -18.05 19.65 5.64
CA ARG A 172 -16.88 20.06 4.85
C ARG A 172 -17.19 19.96 3.36
N LEU A 173 -16.86 21.00 2.64
CA LEU A 173 -16.97 21.08 1.18
C LEU A 173 -15.61 21.40 0.60
N ARG A 174 -15.14 20.62 -0.37
CA ARG A 174 -13.85 20.82 -1.03
C ARG A 174 -14.00 20.74 -2.54
N GLY A 175 -13.26 21.57 -3.24
CA GLY A 175 -13.17 21.55 -4.71
C GLY A 175 -11.80 21.96 -5.21
N ASP A 176 -11.41 21.48 -6.40
CA ASP A 176 -10.11 21.76 -6.99
C ASP A 176 -10.17 22.06 -8.51
N ASN A 177 -8.99 22.26 -9.11
CA ASN A 177 -8.84 22.59 -10.54
C ASN A 177 -9.04 21.40 -11.49
N TYR A 178 -9.38 20.21 -11.00
CA TYR A 178 -9.77 19.03 -11.77
C TYR A 178 -11.24 18.67 -11.50
N ASP A 179 -12.07 19.70 -11.32
CA ASP A 179 -13.51 19.60 -11.09
C ASP A 179 -13.88 18.65 -9.95
N MET A 180 -12.94 18.46 -8.98
CA MET A 180 -13.20 17.68 -7.79
C MET A 180 -14.29 18.35 -6.95
N SER A 181 -15.23 17.55 -6.49
CA SER A 181 -16.25 17.86 -5.50
C SER A 181 -16.22 16.83 -4.40
N ASN A 182 -15.87 17.26 -3.20
CA ASN A 182 -15.94 16.41 -2.01
C ASN A 182 -16.91 17.04 -1.01
N VAL A 183 -17.79 16.20 -0.48
CA VAL A 183 -18.75 16.55 0.58
C VAL A 183 -18.56 15.57 1.71
N ASP A 184 -18.15 16.08 2.87
CA ASP A 184 -18.09 15.32 4.12
C ASP A 184 -19.11 15.86 5.11
N PHE A 185 -19.74 14.95 5.84
CA PHE A 185 -20.73 15.26 6.84
C PHE A 185 -20.56 14.35 8.05
N THR A 186 -20.33 14.94 9.22
CA THR A 186 -20.18 14.22 10.48
C THR A 186 -21.15 14.76 11.52
N LEU A 187 -21.90 13.87 12.13
CA LEU A 187 -22.73 14.13 13.33
C LEU A 187 -22.23 13.25 14.44
N SER A 188 -21.86 13.83 15.56
CA SER A 188 -21.38 13.09 16.72
C SER A 188 -21.86 13.76 18.00
N GLY A 189 -22.12 12.97 19.02
CA GLY A 189 -22.45 13.48 20.35
C GLY A 189 -23.22 12.48 21.22
N PRO A 190 -23.62 12.90 22.43
CA PRO A 190 -24.41 12.08 23.34
C PRO A 190 -25.89 12.00 22.90
N LEU A 191 -26.43 10.77 22.83
CA LEU A 191 -27.89 10.54 22.78
C LEU A 191 -28.48 10.59 24.18
N THR A 192 -27.73 10.08 25.17
CA THR A 192 -28.03 10.10 26.62
C THR A 192 -26.71 10.22 27.38
N ASP A 193 -26.75 10.33 28.69
CA ASP A 193 -25.53 10.36 29.54
C ASP A 193 -24.67 9.06 29.40
N SER A 194 -25.22 7.99 28.84
CA SER A 194 -24.57 6.68 28.71
C SER A 194 -24.53 6.14 27.28
N VAL A 195 -24.99 6.91 26.29
CA VAL A 195 -24.99 6.48 24.88
C VAL A 195 -24.52 7.61 23.98
N GLY A 196 -23.37 7.42 23.37
CA GLY A 196 -22.84 8.26 22.31
C GLY A 196 -23.12 7.71 20.91
N TYR A 197 -23.21 8.60 19.93
CA TYR A 197 -23.34 8.23 18.51
C TYR A 197 -22.38 9.02 17.62
N LEU A 198 -21.98 8.39 16.52
CA LEU A 198 -21.32 9.07 15.41
C LEU A 198 -21.91 8.56 14.10
N ILE A 199 -22.26 9.48 13.21
CA ILE A 199 -22.64 9.19 11.82
C ILE A 199 -21.73 10.03 10.92
N HIS A 200 -21.11 9.39 9.95
CA HIS A 200 -20.26 10.06 8.97
C HIS A 200 -20.66 9.63 7.56
N TYR A 201 -20.64 10.59 6.65
CA TYR A 201 -20.84 10.41 5.21
C TYR A 201 -19.78 11.20 4.45
N SER A 202 -19.22 10.61 3.43
CA SER A 202 -18.31 11.26 2.50
C SER A 202 -18.62 10.85 1.07
N GLN A 203 -18.62 11.82 0.15
CA GLN A 203 -18.64 11.57 -1.29
C GLN A 203 -17.55 12.40 -1.98
N ILE A 204 -16.78 11.74 -2.84
CA ILE A 204 -15.74 12.38 -3.67
C ILE A 204 -16.07 12.07 -5.12
N LEU A 205 -16.27 13.12 -5.91
CA LEU A 205 -16.33 13.06 -7.37
C LEU A 205 -15.14 13.84 -7.90
N GLN A 206 -14.35 13.28 -8.80
CA GLN A 206 -13.19 13.94 -9.37
C GLN A 206 -12.99 13.51 -10.82
N ASP A 207 -12.84 14.47 -11.74
CA ASP A 207 -12.51 14.18 -13.12
C ASP A 207 -11.10 13.57 -13.25
N SER A 208 -10.90 12.78 -14.30
CA SER A 208 -9.61 12.15 -14.56
C SER A 208 -8.53 13.19 -14.87
N PHE A 209 -7.30 12.91 -14.42
CA PHE A 209 -6.12 13.66 -14.85
C PHE A 209 -5.67 13.28 -16.28
N PHE A 210 -6.18 12.16 -16.81
CA PHE A 210 -5.78 11.62 -18.10
C PHE A 210 -6.77 11.97 -19.18
N THR A 211 -6.23 12.18 -20.40
CA THR A 211 -7.00 12.27 -21.64
C THR A 211 -6.61 11.13 -22.57
N ASN A 212 -7.59 10.56 -23.29
CA ASN A 212 -7.34 9.48 -24.25
C ASN A 212 -7.32 10.02 -25.68
N VAL A 213 -6.14 10.09 -26.27
CA VAL A 213 -5.96 10.63 -27.64
C VAL A 213 -6.53 9.73 -28.74
N SER A 214 -6.90 8.49 -28.44
CA SER A 214 -7.38 7.50 -29.41
C SER A 214 -8.79 7.01 -29.19
N GLY A 215 -9.39 7.31 -28.05
CA GLY A 215 -10.69 6.78 -27.63
C GLY A 215 -11.50 7.75 -26.77
N GLN A 216 -12.29 7.18 -25.87
CA GLN A 216 -13.06 7.93 -24.88
C GLN A 216 -12.15 8.34 -23.72
N ASP A 217 -12.27 9.56 -23.22
CA ASP A 217 -11.59 10.00 -22.00
C ASP A 217 -12.13 9.26 -20.78
N PRO A 218 -11.25 8.92 -19.81
CA PRO A 218 -11.65 8.36 -18.52
C PRO A 218 -12.48 9.37 -17.73
N LYS A 219 -13.48 8.91 -16.99
CA LYS A 219 -14.34 9.82 -16.18
C LYS A 219 -13.70 10.26 -14.88
N GLY A 220 -12.76 9.46 -14.36
CA GLY A 220 -12.12 9.75 -13.09
C GLY A 220 -12.69 8.93 -11.92
N THR A 221 -12.81 9.52 -10.73
CA THR A 221 -13.17 8.84 -9.49
C THR A 221 -14.56 9.22 -9.01
N ASP A 222 -15.35 8.22 -8.62
CA ASP A 222 -16.56 8.33 -7.81
C ASP A 222 -16.40 7.44 -6.58
N SER A 223 -16.46 8.03 -5.38
CA SER A 223 -16.27 7.31 -4.12
C SER A 223 -17.30 7.74 -3.09
N GLU A 224 -17.93 6.77 -2.45
CA GLU A 224 -18.87 6.98 -1.36
C GLU A 224 -18.44 6.20 -0.12
N TYR A 225 -18.59 6.81 1.05
CA TYR A 225 -18.31 6.21 2.35
C TYR A 225 -19.38 6.59 3.36
N VAL A 226 -19.89 5.60 4.08
CA VAL A 226 -20.86 5.77 5.17
C VAL A 226 -20.36 5.07 6.40
N GLU A 227 -20.48 5.71 7.57
CA GLU A 227 -20.13 5.11 8.85
C GLU A 227 -21.17 5.45 9.92
N ALA A 228 -21.47 4.48 10.78
CA ALA A 228 -22.28 4.67 11.97
C ALA A 228 -21.62 3.98 13.17
N GLN A 229 -21.54 4.70 14.29
CA GLN A 229 -21.05 4.17 15.57
C GLN A 229 -22.05 4.40 16.69
N LEU A 230 -22.09 3.44 17.61
CA LEU A 230 -22.72 3.57 18.92
C LEU A 230 -21.70 3.21 20.00
N ASP A 231 -21.60 4.04 20.99
CA ASP A 231 -20.79 3.82 22.20
C ASP A 231 -21.72 3.78 23.40
N VAL A 232 -21.74 2.67 24.15
CA VAL A 232 -22.74 2.42 25.20
C VAL A 232 -22.03 2.08 26.50
N ASP A 233 -22.16 2.96 27.50
CA ASP A 233 -21.74 2.70 28.86
C ASP A 233 -22.87 2.05 29.64
N PHE A 234 -22.81 0.73 29.86
CA PHE A 234 -23.77 0.03 30.69
C PHE A 234 -23.67 0.43 32.18
N ASN A 235 -22.46 0.75 32.60
CA ASN A 235 -22.07 1.30 33.90
C ASN A 235 -20.59 1.75 33.80
N ASP A 236 -20.04 2.26 34.92
CA ASP A 236 -18.67 2.79 35.03
C ASP A 236 -17.58 1.78 34.64
N ASN A 237 -17.91 0.49 34.54
CA ASN A 237 -16.94 -0.60 34.29
C ASN A 237 -17.18 -1.36 33.00
N ILE A 238 -18.27 -1.10 32.29
CA ILE A 238 -18.63 -1.86 31.08
C ILE A 238 -19.02 -0.90 29.97
N ASN A 239 -18.17 -0.84 28.93
CA ASN A 239 -18.40 -0.09 27.71
C ASN A 239 -18.54 -1.04 26.52
N TRP A 240 -19.41 -0.74 25.58
CA TRP A 240 -19.59 -1.47 24.34
C TRP A 240 -19.63 -0.51 23.16
N ASN A 241 -18.58 -0.55 22.34
CA ASN A 241 -18.50 0.17 21.07
C ASN A 241 -18.91 -0.73 19.92
N MET A 242 -19.84 -0.27 19.08
CA MET A 242 -20.30 -0.90 17.85
C MET A 242 -20.07 0.05 16.70
N ARG A 243 -19.51 -0.45 15.62
CA ARG A 243 -19.22 0.31 14.41
C ARG A 243 -19.61 -0.46 13.17
N TYR A 244 -20.31 0.21 12.28
CA TYR A 244 -20.60 -0.23 10.92
C TYR A 244 -20.06 0.80 9.94
N PHE A 245 -19.46 0.35 8.86
CA PHE A 245 -19.16 1.21 7.73
C PHE A 245 -19.28 0.46 6.41
N SER A 246 -19.62 1.21 5.38
CA SER A 246 -19.70 0.74 4.00
C SER A 246 -18.96 1.74 3.10
N SER A 247 -18.33 1.24 2.06
CA SER A 247 -17.71 2.05 1.03
C SER A 247 -17.91 1.46 -0.35
N SER A 248 -18.08 2.33 -1.33
CA SER A 248 -17.97 2.02 -2.75
C SER A 248 -16.95 2.96 -3.41
N PHE A 249 -16.34 2.49 -4.46
CA PHE A 249 -15.31 3.24 -5.18
C PHE A 249 -15.33 2.80 -6.63
N ASP A 250 -15.36 3.76 -7.53
CA ASP A 250 -15.24 3.55 -8.98
C ASP A 250 -14.20 4.53 -9.54
N ASN A 251 -13.24 4.03 -10.29
CA ASN A 251 -12.17 4.82 -10.87
C ASN A 251 -11.85 4.35 -12.29
N GLU A 252 -12.16 5.20 -13.26
CA GLU A 252 -11.83 4.98 -14.66
C GLU A 252 -10.41 5.46 -15.04
N ALA A 253 -9.62 5.99 -14.11
CA ALA A 253 -8.32 6.61 -14.39
C ALA A 253 -7.11 5.66 -14.22
N LEU A 254 -7.30 4.33 -14.27
CA LEU A 254 -6.27 3.35 -13.93
C LEU A 254 -5.38 2.88 -15.10
N GLU A 255 -5.43 3.55 -16.23
CA GLU A 255 -4.62 3.16 -17.36
C GLU A 255 -3.14 3.48 -17.15
N LEU A 256 -2.29 2.51 -17.44
CA LEU A 256 -0.85 2.68 -17.43
C LEU A 256 -0.40 3.38 -18.71
N ASN A 257 0.28 4.51 -18.56
CA ASN A 257 0.96 5.12 -19.70
C ASN A 257 2.10 4.23 -20.17
N LYS A 258 2.12 3.91 -21.45
CA LYS A 258 3.32 3.36 -22.08
C LYS A 258 4.40 4.42 -22.12
N LEU A 259 5.50 4.16 -21.42
CA LEU A 259 6.66 5.05 -21.41
C LEU A 259 7.58 4.79 -22.60
N ASP A 260 7.68 3.52 -23.02
CA ASP A 260 8.43 3.10 -24.21
C ASP A 260 7.72 1.97 -24.92
N GLY A 261 7.79 2.01 -26.27
CA GLY A 261 7.40 0.86 -27.08
C GLY A 261 8.45 -0.25 -27.05
N TYR A 262 8.09 -1.39 -27.63
CA TYR A 262 8.90 -2.59 -27.75
C TYR A 262 10.31 -2.33 -28.26
N ARG A 263 11.30 -2.29 -27.36
CA ARG A 263 12.72 -2.17 -27.69
C ARG A 263 13.50 -3.19 -26.88
N ASN A 264 14.47 -3.84 -27.51
CA ASN A 264 15.47 -4.62 -26.75
C ASN A 264 16.45 -3.66 -26.04
N GLU A 265 17.27 -4.17 -25.11
CA GLU A 265 18.29 -3.38 -24.39
C GLU A 265 19.21 -2.55 -25.32
N ALA A 266 19.38 -2.96 -26.56
CA ALA A 266 20.17 -2.23 -27.56
C ALA A 266 19.39 -1.10 -28.24
N GLY A 267 18.12 -0.87 -27.88
CA GLY A 267 17.26 0.14 -28.48
C GLY A 267 16.81 -0.19 -29.91
N ALA A 268 17.04 -1.41 -30.35
CA ALA A 268 16.52 -1.89 -31.63
C ALA A 268 15.04 -2.27 -31.47
N PRO A 269 14.20 -2.09 -32.52
CA PRO A 269 12.87 -2.67 -32.56
C PRO A 269 12.97 -4.17 -32.30
N SER A 270 12.00 -4.73 -31.58
CA SER A 270 11.96 -6.17 -31.36
C SER A 270 11.97 -6.91 -32.70
N LYS A 271 12.55 -8.12 -32.73
CA LYS A 271 12.51 -8.96 -33.92
C LYS A 271 11.10 -9.24 -34.42
N LEU A 272 10.11 -9.16 -33.55
CA LEU A 272 8.70 -9.24 -33.88
C LEU A 272 8.27 -8.02 -34.73
N GLY A 273 8.68 -6.82 -34.35
CA GLY A 273 8.44 -5.61 -35.15
C GLY A 273 9.09 -5.64 -36.52
N GLU A 274 10.20 -6.39 -36.70
CA GLU A 274 10.84 -6.62 -38.02
C GLU A 274 10.22 -7.77 -38.82
N LEU A 275 9.65 -8.79 -38.17
CA LEU A 275 9.10 -9.99 -38.81
C LEU A 275 7.66 -9.85 -39.28
N VAL A 276 6.99 -8.83 -38.86
CA VAL A 276 5.60 -8.79 -38.93
C VAL A 276 5.07 -8.07 -40.11
N ILE A 277 4.48 -8.72 -40.66
CA ILE A 277 3.13 -9.15 -40.96
C ILE A 277 2.20 -8.00 -41.28
N ASN A 278 2.16 -7.01 -40.54
CA ASN A 278 1.55 -5.76 -40.85
C ASN A 278 2.10 -4.69 -39.88
N PRO A 279 2.97 -3.79 -40.36
CA PRO A 279 3.51 -2.73 -39.51
C PRO A 279 2.42 -1.84 -38.88
N GLU A 280 1.21 -1.83 -39.46
CA GLU A 280 0.09 -1.03 -38.98
C GLU A 280 -0.64 -1.69 -37.77
N LEU A 281 -0.61 -3.03 -37.69
CA LEU A 281 -1.17 -3.78 -36.55
C LEU A 281 -0.28 -3.76 -35.31
N PHE A 282 1.03 -3.58 -35.49
CA PHE A 282 2.04 -3.61 -34.45
C PHE A 282 2.96 -2.38 -34.46
N SER A 283 2.49 -1.25 -34.99
CA SER A 283 3.19 0.02 -34.84
C SER A 283 2.69 0.82 -33.60
N PRO A 284 2.77 0.26 -32.42
CA PRO A 284 2.34 0.94 -31.19
C PRO A 284 3.28 2.10 -30.84
N LEU A 285 4.47 2.14 -31.45
CA LEU A 285 5.46 3.19 -31.24
C LEU A 285 5.04 4.55 -31.83
N ALA A 286 4.18 4.54 -32.86
CA ALA A 286 3.70 5.78 -33.50
C ALA A 286 2.62 6.51 -32.68
N THR A 287 2.08 5.85 -31.66
CA THR A 287 0.92 6.33 -30.88
C THR A 287 1.20 6.50 -29.38
N VAL A 288 2.46 6.29 -28.92
CA VAL A 288 2.81 6.58 -27.52
C VAL A 288 2.75 8.10 -27.30
N PRO A 289 1.82 8.59 -26.48
CA PRO A 289 1.73 10.02 -26.17
C PRO A 289 3.02 10.55 -25.58
N THR A 290 3.35 11.79 -25.86
CA THR A 290 4.51 12.48 -25.28
C THR A 290 4.18 13.20 -23.99
N ASP A 291 2.90 13.52 -23.79
CA ASP A 291 2.42 14.07 -22.52
C ASP A 291 2.21 12.92 -21.53
N PRO A 292 2.74 13.02 -20.31
CA PRO A 292 2.62 11.97 -19.27
C PRO A 292 1.18 11.75 -18.80
N PHE A 293 0.27 12.67 -19.07
CA PHE A 293 -1.16 12.58 -18.74
C PHE A 293 -2.05 12.30 -19.96
N GLU A 294 -1.46 11.94 -21.09
CA GLU A 294 -2.17 11.40 -22.23
C GLU A 294 -2.00 9.88 -22.32
N ILE A 295 -3.07 9.16 -22.56
CA ILE A 295 -3.09 7.73 -22.86
C ILE A 295 -3.53 7.52 -24.32
N SER A 296 -3.19 6.38 -24.90
CA SER A 296 -3.66 5.96 -26.23
C SER A 296 -4.17 4.52 -26.08
N SER A 297 -5.47 4.37 -25.85
CA SER A 297 -6.12 3.08 -25.62
C SER A 297 -7.44 3.00 -26.39
N ASP A 298 -7.80 1.82 -26.86
CA ASP A 298 -9.09 1.57 -27.53
C ASP A 298 -10.25 1.35 -26.55
N MET A 299 -9.95 1.21 -25.26
CA MET A 299 -10.94 1.13 -24.17
C MET A 299 -10.56 2.01 -23.00
N VAL A 300 -11.54 2.30 -22.13
CA VAL A 300 -11.30 2.93 -20.84
C VAL A 300 -11.28 1.82 -19.78
N GLY A 301 -10.12 1.66 -19.15
CA GLY A 301 -9.99 0.77 -18.00
C GLY A 301 -10.66 1.36 -16.77
N PHE A 302 -11.15 0.50 -15.89
CA PHE A 302 -11.70 0.91 -14.60
C PHE A 302 -11.38 -0.11 -13.51
N VAL A 303 -11.41 0.34 -12.27
CA VAL A 303 -11.48 -0.51 -11.08
C VAL A 303 -12.55 0.04 -10.16
N GLY A 304 -13.31 -0.85 -9.57
CA GLY A 304 -14.34 -0.47 -8.61
C GLY A 304 -14.32 -1.38 -7.38
N ILE A 305 -14.65 -0.81 -6.23
CA ILE A 305 -15.12 -1.55 -5.06
C ILE A 305 -16.64 -1.52 -5.15
N ASP A 306 -17.22 -2.67 -5.54
CA ASP A 306 -18.66 -2.76 -5.73
C ASP A 306 -19.39 -2.67 -4.40
N ASP A 307 -18.83 -3.32 -3.36
CA ASP A 307 -19.40 -3.34 -2.02
C ASP A 307 -18.32 -3.67 -1.00
N GLN A 308 -18.24 -2.84 0.03
CA GLN A 308 -17.48 -3.14 1.24
C GLN A 308 -18.38 -2.87 2.43
N GLU A 309 -18.70 -3.89 3.17
CA GLU A 309 -19.41 -3.77 4.43
C GLU A 309 -18.55 -4.30 5.58
N THR A 310 -18.41 -3.51 6.63
CA THR A 310 -17.62 -3.90 7.81
C THR A 310 -18.41 -3.66 9.09
N TYR A 311 -18.46 -4.67 9.93
CA TYR A 311 -19.06 -4.64 11.26
C TYR A 311 -17.98 -4.91 12.30
N GLN A 312 -17.83 -4.00 13.26
CA GLN A 312 -16.88 -4.12 14.36
C GLN A 312 -17.60 -3.96 15.69
N SER A 313 -17.19 -4.73 16.68
CA SER A 313 -17.73 -4.70 18.03
C SER A 313 -16.60 -4.86 19.03
N THR A 314 -16.46 -3.92 19.94
CA THR A 314 -15.49 -3.95 21.05
C THR A 314 -16.22 -3.82 22.37
N LEU A 315 -16.22 -4.88 23.17
CA LEU A 315 -16.71 -4.87 24.55
C LEU A 315 -15.52 -4.76 25.49
N THR A 316 -15.52 -3.72 26.31
CA THR A 316 -14.52 -3.46 27.33
C THR A 316 -15.13 -3.67 28.72
N ILE A 317 -14.47 -4.43 29.56
CA ILE A 317 -14.87 -4.71 30.94
C ILE A 317 -13.70 -4.37 31.88
N ASP A 318 -13.85 -3.31 32.63
CA ASP A 318 -12.88 -2.87 33.63
C ASP A 318 -13.12 -3.56 34.97
N MET A 319 -12.09 -4.20 35.49
CA MET A 319 -12.07 -4.83 36.82
C MET A 319 -10.90 -4.27 37.63
N ASP A 320 -10.93 -4.40 38.94
CA ASP A 320 -9.90 -3.84 39.83
C ASP A 320 -8.45 -4.22 39.41
N ALA A 321 -8.23 -5.46 38.96
CA ALA A 321 -6.91 -5.99 38.68
C ALA A 321 -6.54 -6.00 37.17
N MET A 322 -7.53 -5.96 36.29
CA MET A 322 -7.33 -6.04 34.84
C MET A 322 -8.52 -5.52 34.06
N GLN A 323 -8.28 -5.15 32.82
CA GLN A 323 -9.30 -4.88 31.80
C GLN A 323 -9.39 -6.09 30.86
N ILE A 324 -10.61 -6.46 30.49
CA ILE A 324 -10.88 -7.44 29.43
C ILE A 324 -11.47 -6.71 28.24
N LYS A 325 -10.85 -6.90 27.04
CA LYS A 325 -11.41 -6.44 25.76
C LYS A 325 -11.78 -7.65 24.90
N ILE A 326 -12.99 -7.64 24.35
CA ILE A 326 -13.48 -8.64 23.40
C ILE A 326 -13.78 -7.93 22.09
N LEU A 327 -12.98 -8.24 21.07
CA LEU A 327 -13.09 -7.67 19.74
C LEU A 327 -13.68 -8.70 18.80
N ASN A 328 -14.71 -8.30 18.05
CA ASN A 328 -15.29 -9.10 16.99
C ASN A 328 -15.41 -8.25 15.73
N GLY A 329 -15.01 -8.81 14.59
CA GLY A 329 -15.08 -8.17 13.29
C GLY A 329 -15.60 -9.11 12.23
N TYR A 330 -16.36 -8.55 11.32
CA TYR A 330 -16.80 -9.15 10.09
C TYR A 330 -16.66 -8.14 8.97
N GLN A 331 -16.06 -8.54 7.86
CA GLN A 331 -15.95 -7.73 6.66
C GLN A 331 -16.38 -8.58 5.45
N ASP A 332 -17.23 -8.02 4.62
CA ASP A 332 -17.50 -8.49 3.26
C ASP A 332 -16.98 -7.43 2.29
N TYR A 333 -16.21 -7.86 1.30
CA TYR A 333 -15.49 -6.96 0.41
C TYR A 333 -15.45 -7.56 -0.98
N SER A 334 -15.81 -6.77 -1.98
CA SER A 334 -15.62 -7.16 -3.36
C SER A 334 -15.12 -6.00 -4.20
N TRP A 335 -14.20 -6.31 -5.11
CA TRP A 335 -13.74 -5.37 -6.11
C TRP A 335 -13.65 -6.04 -7.47
N TYR A 336 -13.70 -5.24 -8.50
CA TYR A 336 -13.66 -5.69 -9.89
C TYR A 336 -12.94 -4.64 -10.74
N GLY A 337 -12.14 -5.09 -11.72
CA GLY A 337 -11.45 -4.22 -12.65
C GLY A 337 -11.39 -4.81 -14.05
N GLU A 338 -11.44 -3.92 -15.03
CA GLU A 338 -11.12 -4.18 -16.42
C GLU A 338 -10.04 -3.22 -16.89
N LYS A 339 -9.06 -3.70 -17.62
CA LYS A 339 -8.04 -2.84 -18.22
C LYS A 339 -7.63 -3.33 -19.59
N ASP A 340 -7.15 -2.40 -20.39
CA ASP A 340 -6.44 -2.67 -21.61
C ASP A 340 -5.08 -3.30 -21.29
N PHE A 341 -4.96 -4.61 -21.54
CA PHE A 341 -3.74 -5.35 -21.22
C PHE A 341 -2.56 -4.95 -22.12
N ASP A 342 -2.82 -4.62 -23.39
CA ASP A 342 -1.77 -4.17 -24.28
C ASP A 342 -1.47 -2.67 -24.17
N GLY A 343 -2.38 -1.86 -23.60
CA GLY A 343 -2.26 -0.42 -23.39
C GLY A 343 -2.02 0.32 -24.69
N THR A 344 -2.70 -0.05 -25.77
CA THR A 344 -2.61 0.59 -27.08
C THR A 344 -3.98 0.79 -27.71
N ALA A 345 -4.06 1.72 -28.66
CA ALA A 345 -5.25 1.90 -29.50
C ALA A 345 -5.34 0.86 -30.65
N SER A 346 -4.64 -0.27 -30.54
CA SER A 346 -4.76 -1.35 -31.50
C SER A 346 -6.14 -2.01 -31.39
N PRO A 347 -6.84 -2.26 -32.51
CA PRO A 347 -8.13 -2.95 -32.44
C PRO A 347 -8.02 -4.42 -32.07
N VAL A 348 -6.84 -4.94 -31.83
CA VAL A 348 -6.59 -6.25 -31.21
C VAL A 348 -6.59 -5.99 -29.70
N SER A 349 -7.77 -5.97 -29.12
CA SER A 349 -7.91 -5.57 -27.71
C SER A 349 -7.82 -6.78 -26.80
N TYR A 350 -6.70 -6.86 -26.10
CA TYR A 350 -6.58 -7.74 -24.95
C TYR A 350 -7.19 -7.06 -23.72
N VAL A 351 -8.36 -7.51 -23.31
CA VAL A 351 -8.98 -7.03 -22.08
C VAL A 351 -8.65 -7.99 -20.95
N GLU A 352 -8.00 -7.47 -19.93
CA GLU A 352 -7.82 -8.14 -18.66
C GLU A 352 -9.00 -7.80 -17.73
N LYS A 353 -9.67 -8.85 -17.24
CA LYS A 353 -10.73 -8.75 -16.25
C LYS A 353 -10.27 -9.47 -15.00
N ILE A 354 -10.24 -8.76 -13.90
CA ILE A 354 -9.83 -9.28 -12.60
C ILE A 354 -10.82 -8.84 -11.54
N GLY A 355 -11.10 -9.71 -10.58
CA GLY A 355 -11.97 -9.38 -9.45
C GLY A 355 -11.59 -10.18 -8.23
N GLN A 356 -12.15 -9.80 -7.10
CA GLN A 356 -12.02 -10.52 -5.84
C GLN A 356 -13.26 -10.31 -5.01
N ALA A 357 -13.73 -11.40 -4.42
CA ALA A 357 -14.72 -11.36 -3.35
C ALA A 357 -14.09 -12.01 -2.11
N GLU A 358 -14.16 -11.34 -0.98
CA GLU A 358 -13.50 -11.72 0.25
C GLU A 358 -14.41 -11.52 1.45
N THR A 359 -14.46 -12.54 2.32
CA THR A 359 -15.14 -12.45 3.61
C THR A 359 -14.14 -12.69 4.73
N ASN A 360 -14.01 -11.72 5.63
CA ASN A 360 -13.10 -11.76 6.79
C ASN A 360 -13.87 -11.89 8.10
N LYS A 361 -13.39 -12.73 9.00
CA LYS A 361 -13.90 -12.90 10.36
C LYS A 361 -12.76 -12.84 11.36
N GLN A 362 -12.88 -11.98 12.37
CA GLN A 362 -11.89 -11.86 13.44
C GLN A 362 -12.55 -11.92 14.81
N HIS A 363 -11.91 -12.65 15.73
CA HIS A 363 -12.27 -12.69 17.14
C HIS A 363 -10.98 -12.58 17.96
N GLU A 364 -10.94 -11.64 18.89
CA GLU A 364 -9.81 -11.47 19.80
C GLU A 364 -10.30 -11.21 21.22
N ILE A 365 -9.69 -11.85 22.20
CA ILE A 365 -9.90 -11.58 23.62
C ILE A 365 -8.56 -11.14 24.20
N GLN A 366 -8.54 -9.96 24.79
CA GLN A 366 -7.37 -9.37 25.42
C GLN A 366 -7.59 -9.23 26.92
N PHE A 367 -6.57 -9.53 27.69
CA PHE A 367 -6.48 -9.33 29.12
C PHE A 367 -5.32 -8.36 29.38
N ILE A 368 -5.61 -7.23 30.00
CA ILE A 368 -4.66 -6.13 30.19
C ILE A 368 -4.62 -5.81 31.67
N SER A 369 -3.46 -5.85 32.30
CA SER A 369 -3.33 -5.52 33.72
C SER A 369 -3.60 -4.03 33.99
N ASN A 370 -4.32 -3.72 35.10
CA ASN A 370 -4.60 -2.36 35.57
C ASN A 370 -3.68 -1.95 36.73
N THR A 371 -2.47 -2.51 36.80
CA THR A 371 -1.60 -2.27 37.96
C THR A 371 -0.66 -1.09 37.70
N ASP A 372 -0.64 -0.13 38.65
CA ASP A 372 0.43 0.88 38.79
C ASP A 372 1.69 0.29 39.45
N GLY A 373 1.84 -1.05 39.45
CA GLY A 373 2.94 -1.76 40.05
C GLY A 373 4.13 -1.96 39.12
N ASP A 374 5.23 -2.51 39.67
CA ASP A 374 6.47 -2.78 38.95
C ASP A 374 6.31 -3.77 37.77
N ILE A 375 5.19 -4.48 37.69
CA ILE A 375 4.90 -5.46 36.62
C ILE A 375 3.56 -5.13 36.00
N SER A 376 3.57 -4.91 34.71
CA SER A 376 2.41 -4.80 33.86
C SER A 376 2.44 -5.88 32.76
N TRP A 377 1.27 -6.30 32.29
CA TRP A 377 1.20 -7.36 31.28
C TRP A 377 -0.04 -7.25 30.41
N VAL A 378 0.08 -7.75 29.19
CA VAL A 378 -1.02 -8.01 28.28
C VAL A 378 -0.94 -9.47 27.82
N ALA A 379 -2.10 -10.13 27.68
CA ALA A 379 -2.22 -11.46 27.09
C ALA A 379 -3.46 -11.53 26.22
N GLY A 380 -3.45 -12.40 25.22
CA GLY A 380 -4.60 -12.53 24.32
C GLY A 380 -4.68 -13.84 23.58
N LEU A 381 -5.89 -14.08 23.09
CA LEU A 381 -6.22 -15.17 22.17
C LEU A 381 -6.79 -14.56 20.91
N PHE A 382 -6.29 -14.97 19.76
CA PHE A 382 -6.63 -14.43 18.45
C PHE A 382 -7.11 -15.53 17.51
N TYR A 383 -8.16 -15.24 16.77
CA TYR A 383 -8.67 -16.06 15.68
C TYR A 383 -9.00 -15.16 14.49
N TYR A 384 -8.56 -15.58 13.31
CA TYR A 384 -8.84 -14.93 12.04
C TYR A 384 -9.14 -15.98 10.99
N ASN A 385 -10.13 -15.73 10.14
CA ASN A 385 -10.43 -16.53 8.97
C ASN A 385 -10.77 -15.61 7.79
N VAL A 386 -10.25 -15.94 6.64
CA VAL A 386 -10.56 -15.31 5.36
C VAL A 386 -10.97 -16.35 4.35
N GLU A 387 -12.11 -16.12 3.68
CA GLU A 387 -12.58 -16.85 2.52
C GLU A 387 -12.51 -15.90 1.31
N LEU A 388 -11.78 -16.29 0.26
CA LEU A 388 -11.49 -15.43 -0.88
C LEU A 388 -11.75 -16.18 -2.18
N ASN A 389 -12.36 -15.51 -3.16
CA ASN A 389 -12.56 -15.97 -4.53
C ASN A 389 -12.03 -14.91 -5.49
N GLN A 390 -11.06 -15.27 -6.32
CA GLN A 390 -10.43 -14.38 -7.30
C GLN A 390 -10.59 -14.93 -8.72
N PRO A 391 -11.59 -14.48 -9.48
CA PRO A 391 -11.65 -14.71 -10.92
C PRO A 391 -10.70 -13.81 -11.69
N TYR A 392 -10.07 -14.38 -12.71
CA TYR A 392 -9.20 -13.69 -13.65
C TYR A 392 -9.49 -14.15 -15.05
N THR A 393 -9.59 -13.24 -16.02
CA THR A 393 -9.90 -13.59 -17.42
C THR A 393 -9.18 -12.66 -18.38
N LEU A 394 -8.59 -13.24 -19.42
CA LEU A 394 -8.12 -12.49 -20.59
C LEU A 394 -9.02 -12.79 -21.77
N THR A 395 -9.46 -11.73 -22.45
CA THR A 395 -10.35 -11.82 -23.60
C THR A 395 -9.75 -11.07 -24.79
N ASP A 396 -10.05 -11.54 -26.01
CA ASP A 396 -9.80 -10.84 -27.25
C ASP A 396 -11.06 -10.92 -28.12
N ALA A 397 -11.96 -9.98 -27.91
CA ALA A 397 -13.23 -9.90 -28.61
C ALA A 397 -13.10 -9.47 -30.09
N ALA A 398 -11.95 -8.94 -30.50
CA ALA A 398 -11.70 -8.54 -31.87
C ALA A 398 -11.13 -9.67 -32.73
N ASN A 399 -10.66 -10.77 -32.12
CA ASN A 399 -10.05 -11.87 -32.86
C ASN A 399 -11.09 -12.69 -33.64
N PRO A 400 -11.10 -12.61 -34.99
CA PRO A 400 -12.12 -13.30 -35.78
C PRO A 400 -12.07 -14.83 -35.67
N TRP A 401 -10.93 -15.36 -35.25
CA TRP A 401 -10.76 -16.80 -35.08
C TRP A 401 -11.40 -17.28 -33.75
N LEU A 402 -11.19 -16.55 -32.66
CA LEU A 402 -11.90 -16.80 -31.39
C LEU A 402 -13.40 -16.59 -31.55
N ILE A 403 -13.81 -15.55 -32.29
CA ILE A 403 -15.23 -15.28 -32.62
C ILE A 403 -15.80 -16.34 -33.56
N GLY A 404 -15.00 -16.95 -34.45
CA GLY A 404 -15.42 -18.07 -35.27
C GLY A 404 -15.89 -19.30 -34.50
N GLN A 405 -15.53 -19.37 -33.20
CA GLN A 405 -16.03 -20.32 -32.21
C GLN A 405 -17.19 -19.75 -31.38
N ALA A 406 -17.80 -18.67 -31.84
CA ALA A 406 -18.76 -17.82 -31.10
C ALA A 406 -19.95 -18.54 -30.46
N ALA A 407 -20.30 -19.72 -30.93
CA ALA A 407 -21.37 -20.53 -30.29
C ALA A 407 -20.93 -21.08 -28.91
N THR A 408 -19.61 -21.19 -28.64
CA THR A 408 -19.04 -21.74 -27.42
C THR A 408 -18.21 -20.73 -26.63
N ASN A 409 -17.77 -19.64 -27.26
CA ASN A 409 -16.91 -18.61 -26.68
C ASN A 409 -17.26 -17.20 -27.22
N PRO A 410 -18.45 -16.67 -26.87
CA PRO A 410 -18.94 -15.40 -27.44
C PRO A 410 -18.07 -14.20 -27.00
N ASP A 411 -17.39 -14.30 -25.87
CA ASP A 411 -16.61 -13.21 -25.27
C ASP A 411 -15.14 -13.22 -25.70
N GLY A 412 -14.73 -14.18 -26.56
CA GLY A 412 -13.34 -14.30 -27.01
C GLY A 412 -12.36 -14.64 -25.89
N ILE A 413 -12.79 -15.36 -24.85
CA ILE A 413 -11.93 -15.78 -23.75
C ILE A 413 -10.86 -16.72 -24.27
N PHE A 414 -9.59 -16.38 -24.03
CA PHE A 414 -8.47 -17.26 -24.33
C PHE A 414 -7.73 -17.74 -23.07
N TYR A 415 -7.93 -17.05 -21.95
CA TYR A 415 -7.42 -17.47 -20.67
C TYR A 415 -8.47 -17.16 -19.60
N SER A 416 -8.72 -18.10 -18.73
CA SER A 416 -9.56 -17.90 -17.55
C SER A 416 -8.99 -18.68 -16.38
N GLN A 417 -8.97 -18.06 -15.23
CA GLN A 417 -8.54 -18.69 -13.99
C GLN A 417 -9.43 -18.25 -12.85
N THR A 418 -9.66 -19.15 -11.90
CA THR A 418 -10.31 -18.84 -10.64
C THR A 418 -9.51 -19.46 -9.52
N GLY A 419 -9.05 -18.63 -8.59
CA GLY A 419 -8.43 -19.04 -7.34
C GLY A 419 -9.41 -18.90 -6.19
N ILE A 420 -9.55 -19.93 -5.37
CA ILE A 420 -10.35 -19.92 -4.14
C ILE A 420 -9.41 -20.22 -2.98
N LEU A 421 -9.47 -19.40 -1.93
CA LEU A 421 -8.65 -19.55 -0.72
C LEU A 421 -9.55 -19.55 0.51
N ASP A 422 -9.31 -20.49 1.43
CA ASP A 422 -9.76 -20.45 2.82
C ASP A 422 -8.51 -20.48 3.70
N ALA A 423 -8.27 -19.41 4.46
CA ALA A 423 -7.12 -19.31 5.33
C ALA A 423 -7.56 -19.00 6.76
N THR A 424 -7.02 -19.76 7.71
CA THR A 424 -7.31 -19.60 9.14
C THR A 424 -6.01 -19.37 9.91
N SER A 425 -6.03 -18.39 10.81
CA SER A 425 -4.94 -18.11 11.76
C SER A 425 -5.45 -18.15 13.18
N LYS A 426 -4.70 -18.85 14.07
CA LYS A 426 -4.97 -18.92 15.51
C LYS A 426 -3.72 -18.59 16.26
N ALA A 427 -3.84 -17.80 17.34
CA ALA A 427 -2.67 -17.50 18.15
C ALA A 427 -3.01 -17.29 19.62
N ALA A 428 -1.99 -17.55 20.46
CA ALA A 428 -1.95 -17.12 21.85
C ALA A 428 -0.69 -16.29 22.07
N TYR A 429 -0.84 -15.14 22.74
CA TYR A 429 0.28 -14.23 22.96
C TYR A 429 0.25 -13.61 24.35
N GLY A 430 1.40 -13.10 24.78
CA GLY A 430 1.52 -12.31 25.99
C GLY A 430 2.80 -11.50 25.99
N GLN A 431 2.75 -10.37 26.67
CA GLN A 431 3.89 -9.51 26.93
C GLN A 431 3.86 -9.07 28.39
N VAL A 432 5.01 -9.12 29.03
CA VAL A 432 5.21 -8.63 30.39
C VAL A 432 6.23 -7.51 30.36
N GLU A 433 5.91 -6.42 30.99
CA GLU A 433 6.81 -5.31 31.25
C GLU A 433 7.14 -5.30 32.74
N TRP A 434 8.42 -5.20 33.06
CA TRP A 434 8.95 -5.19 34.41
C TRP A 434 9.79 -3.93 34.65
N GLN A 435 9.26 -3.01 35.45
CA GLN A 435 9.99 -1.86 35.96
C GLN A 435 10.94 -2.33 37.06
N THR A 436 12.21 -2.55 36.72
CA THR A 436 13.21 -3.10 37.66
C THR A 436 13.66 -2.10 38.70
N ASN A 437 13.62 -0.83 38.39
CA ASN A 437 13.85 0.34 39.22
C ASN A 437 13.38 1.60 38.49
N ASP A 438 13.45 2.77 39.13
CA ASP A 438 12.98 4.06 38.60
C ASP A 438 13.51 4.44 37.20
N LYS A 439 14.58 3.78 36.72
CA LYS A 439 15.23 4.10 35.45
C LYS A 439 15.25 2.96 34.44
N LEU A 440 15.03 1.74 34.87
CA LEU A 440 15.21 0.58 34.01
C LEU A 440 13.95 -0.26 33.94
N ALA A 441 13.38 -0.37 32.76
CA ALA A 441 12.31 -1.30 32.44
C ALA A 441 12.79 -2.36 31.44
N MET A 442 12.22 -3.56 31.53
CA MET A 442 12.45 -4.66 30.61
C MET A 442 11.10 -5.24 30.17
N SER A 443 10.94 -5.46 28.88
CA SER A 443 9.75 -6.11 28.31
C SER A 443 10.10 -7.44 27.66
N PHE A 444 9.25 -8.45 27.86
CA PHE A 444 9.37 -9.79 27.29
C PHE A 444 8.04 -10.18 26.66
N GLY A 445 8.04 -10.34 25.35
CA GLY A 445 6.89 -10.78 24.57
C GLY A 445 7.08 -12.17 23.99
N LEU A 446 6.00 -12.91 23.87
CA LEU A 446 5.95 -14.23 23.23
C LEU A 446 4.59 -14.43 22.55
N ARG A 447 4.62 -15.00 21.35
CA ARG A 447 3.42 -15.42 20.61
C ARG A 447 3.66 -16.74 19.91
N TYR A 448 2.72 -17.65 20.05
CA TYR A 448 2.62 -18.85 19.23
C TYR A 448 1.45 -18.68 18.27
N SER A 449 1.71 -18.88 17.00
CA SER A 449 0.72 -18.79 15.91
C SER A 449 0.69 -20.08 15.11
N GLU A 450 -0.50 -20.48 14.68
CA GLU A 450 -0.76 -21.57 13.74
C GLU A 450 -1.57 -21.02 12.57
N ASP A 451 -1.08 -21.21 11.34
CA ASP A 451 -1.70 -20.79 10.11
C ASP A 451 -2.01 -22.00 9.23
N GLU A 452 -3.23 -22.09 8.73
CA GLU A 452 -3.70 -23.12 7.82
C GLU A 452 -4.28 -22.46 6.57
N LYS A 453 -3.86 -22.92 5.39
CA LYS A 453 -4.43 -22.47 4.12
C LYS A 453 -4.89 -23.67 3.31
N GLN A 454 -6.10 -23.56 2.79
CA GLN A 454 -6.68 -24.49 1.81
C GLN A 454 -7.03 -23.68 0.57
N GLY A 455 -6.54 -24.10 -0.59
CA GLY A 455 -6.77 -23.41 -1.84
C GLY A 455 -7.14 -24.36 -2.96
N SER A 456 -7.94 -23.87 -3.87
CA SER A 456 -8.19 -24.55 -5.13
C SER A 456 -8.10 -23.56 -6.27
N GLU A 457 -7.58 -24.02 -7.40
CA GLU A 457 -7.60 -23.23 -8.61
C GLU A 457 -8.12 -24.04 -9.80
N THR A 458 -8.79 -23.34 -10.68
CA THR A 458 -9.19 -23.87 -11.99
C THR A 458 -8.64 -22.96 -13.07
N GLN A 459 -8.09 -23.53 -14.12
CA GLN A 459 -7.53 -22.79 -15.23
C GLN A 459 -8.11 -23.34 -16.53
N LEU A 460 -8.45 -22.44 -17.44
CA LEU A 460 -8.76 -22.71 -18.83
C LEU A 460 -7.83 -21.89 -19.70
N GLN A 461 -7.13 -22.53 -20.61
CA GLN A 461 -6.27 -21.87 -21.58
C GLN A 461 -6.58 -22.40 -22.97
N ILE A 462 -6.84 -21.48 -23.88
CA ILE A 462 -7.14 -21.78 -25.28
C ILE A 462 -5.94 -21.34 -26.10
N TYR A 463 -5.22 -22.30 -26.62
CA TYR A 463 -4.08 -22.04 -27.49
C TYR A 463 -4.45 -22.25 -28.96
N ASP A 464 -3.92 -21.38 -29.80
CA ASP A 464 -3.80 -21.64 -31.19
C ASP A 464 -2.65 -22.64 -31.42
N SER A 465 -2.93 -23.84 -31.86
CA SER A 465 -1.88 -24.75 -32.20
C SER A 465 -1.76 -24.90 -33.71
N VAL A 466 -0.56 -24.73 -34.21
CA VAL A 466 -0.20 -25.22 -35.56
C VAL A 466 0.02 -26.73 -35.47
N VAL A 467 -1.02 -27.46 -35.67
CA VAL A 467 -0.93 -28.93 -35.65
C VAL A 467 -0.46 -29.42 -37.00
N ASP A 468 0.76 -29.96 -37.03
CA ASP A 468 1.24 -31.12 -37.76
C ASP A 468 1.38 -31.06 -39.29
N PHE A 469 1.09 -29.95 -40.00
CA PHE A 469 1.22 -29.96 -41.48
C PHE A 469 2.34 -29.02 -42.01
N CYS A 470 2.96 -28.25 -41.17
CA CYS A 470 4.02 -27.33 -41.57
C CYS A 470 5.44 -27.80 -41.24
N GLY A 471 5.56 -29.01 -40.68
CA GLY A 471 6.83 -29.64 -40.27
C GLY A 471 7.34 -29.11 -38.90
N GLU A 472 7.94 -30.01 -38.13
CA GLU A 472 8.42 -29.77 -36.75
C GLU A 472 9.39 -28.57 -36.60
N SER A 473 9.98 -28.09 -37.70
CA SER A 473 10.94 -26.99 -37.67
C SER A 473 10.31 -25.59 -37.46
N LEU A 474 8.99 -25.45 -37.63
CA LEU A 474 8.27 -24.19 -37.42
C LEU A 474 7.55 -24.11 -36.06
N LEU A 475 7.39 -25.25 -35.38
CA LEU A 475 6.72 -25.31 -34.09
C LEU A 475 7.35 -24.39 -33.03
N PRO A 476 8.67 -24.36 -32.80
CA PRO A 476 9.31 -23.45 -31.88
C PRO A 476 9.16 -21.98 -32.29
N PHE A 477 9.09 -21.70 -33.56
CA PHE A 477 8.93 -20.38 -34.11
C PHE A 477 7.50 -19.85 -33.85
N VAL A 478 6.51 -20.68 -34.09
CA VAL A 478 5.09 -20.31 -33.89
C VAL A 478 4.73 -20.24 -32.41
N GLN A 479 5.27 -21.11 -31.61
CA GLN A 479 5.12 -21.07 -30.15
C GLN A 479 5.70 -19.80 -29.54
N SER A 480 6.70 -19.18 -30.16
CA SER A 480 7.26 -17.92 -29.69
C SER A 480 6.37 -16.69 -29.93
N PHE A 481 5.31 -16.81 -30.74
CA PHE A 481 4.43 -15.69 -31.11
C PHE A 481 3.15 -15.64 -30.27
N GLY A 482 2.88 -16.67 -29.47
CA GLY A 482 1.61 -16.76 -28.74
C GLY A 482 0.42 -17.13 -29.67
N PRO A 483 -0.78 -17.25 -29.13
CA PRO A 483 -1.93 -17.89 -29.76
C PRO A 483 -2.59 -17.15 -30.95
N TYR A 484 -2.13 -15.97 -31.35
CA TYR A 484 -2.98 -15.02 -32.11
C TYR A 484 -2.53 -14.73 -33.56
N PHE A 485 -1.78 -15.58 -34.20
CA PHE A 485 -1.31 -15.30 -35.56
C PHE A 485 -2.08 -16.06 -36.63
N ASP A 486 -2.68 -15.31 -37.59
CA ASP A 486 -3.08 -15.88 -38.89
C ASP A 486 -1.84 -16.12 -39.71
N LEU A 487 -1.28 -17.33 -39.63
CA LEU A 487 -0.13 -17.75 -40.42
C LEU A 487 -0.40 -17.71 -41.94
N ALA A 488 -1.65 -17.79 -42.39
CA ALA A 488 -1.99 -17.64 -43.80
C ALA A 488 -1.73 -16.22 -44.34
N ALA A 489 -1.82 -15.21 -43.44
CA ALA A 489 -1.44 -13.84 -43.77
C ALA A 489 0.07 -13.62 -43.82
N LEU A 490 0.87 -14.48 -43.19
CA LEU A 490 2.32 -14.37 -43.10
C LEU A 490 3.07 -14.79 -44.31
N SER A 491 2.64 -15.81 -45.00
CA SER A 491 3.32 -16.31 -46.21
C SER A 491 2.44 -17.25 -47.04
N PRO A 492 2.43 -17.09 -48.37
CA PRO A 492 1.81 -18.08 -49.27
C PRO A 492 2.35 -19.50 -49.12
N ALA A 493 3.55 -19.67 -48.55
CA ALA A 493 4.15 -20.98 -48.30
C ALA A 493 3.47 -21.72 -47.14
N LEU A 494 2.67 -21.02 -46.29
CA LEU A 494 1.95 -21.58 -45.18
C LEU A 494 0.46 -21.85 -45.48
N THR A 495 0.02 -21.65 -46.73
CA THR A 495 -1.35 -21.92 -47.23
C THR A 495 -1.68 -23.42 -47.29
N GLY A 496 -1.38 -24.17 -46.38
CA GLY A 496 -1.74 -25.62 -46.27
C GLY A 496 -1.71 -26.05 -44.82
N CYS A 497 -1.28 -25.13 -43.94
CA CYS A 497 -1.25 -25.39 -42.53
C CYS A 497 -2.67 -25.41 -41.97
N ARG A 498 -3.02 -26.44 -41.22
CA ARG A 498 -4.25 -26.49 -40.48
C ARG A 498 -4.01 -26.01 -39.03
N PHE A 499 -4.86 -25.10 -38.59
CA PHE A 499 -4.89 -24.65 -37.23
C PHE A 499 -5.84 -25.53 -36.45
N GLY A 500 -5.42 -25.98 -35.31
CA GLY A 500 -6.27 -26.62 -34.32
C GLY A 500 -6.28 -25.86 -33.04
N MET A 501 -7.41 -25.82 -32.33
CA MET A 501 -7.51 -25.27 -31.00
C MET A 501 -7.00 -26.32 -30.01
N ILE A 502 -6.00 -25.99 -29.19
CA ILE A 502 -5.70 -26.77 -27.99
C ILE A 502 -6.39 -26.08 -26.85
N VAL A 503 -7.32 -26.80 -26.18
CA VAL A 503 -7.84 -26.40 -24.90
C VAL A 503 -6.98 -27.09 -23.86
N GLY A 504 -6.13 -26.27 -23.22
CA GLY A 504 -5.38 -26.66 -22.03
C GLY A 504 -6.09 -26.17 -20.78
N GLY A 505 -5.61 -26.62 -19.67
CA GLY A 505 -6.12 -26.20 -18.39
C GLY A 505 -6.24 -27.38 -17.44
N GLY A 506 -6.65 -27.10 -16.23
CA GLY A 506 -6.76 -28.09 -15.18
C GLY A 506 -7.34 -27.51 -13.90
N ALA A 507 -7.33 -28.33 -12.86
CA ALA A 507 -7.65 -27.92 -11.52
C ALA A 507 -6.59 -28.46 -10.57
N ALA A 508 -6.25 -27.68 -9.54
CA ALA A 508 -5.37 -28.08 -8.47
C ALA A 508 -5.99 -27.75 -7.11
N GLU A 509 -5.64 -28.54 -6.12
CA GLU A 509 -6.00 -28.33 -4.72
C GLU A 509 -4.71 -28.26 -3.90
N HIS A 510 -4.65 -27.33 -2.96
CA HIS A 510 -3.51 -27.09 -2.09
C HIS A 510 -4.01 -27.07 -0.64
N GLU A 511 -3.27 -27.69 0.25
CA GLU A 511 -3.49 -27.62 1.69
C GLU A 511 -2.13 -27.63 2.39
N ALA A 512 -1.90 -26.65 3.27
CA ALA A 512 -0.68 -26.60 4.05
C ALA A 512 -0.91 -25.89 5.39
N LYS A 513 -0.02 -26.18 6.36
CA LYS A 513 -0.03 -25.61 7.70
C LYS A 513 1.37 -25.17 8.07
N TRP A 514 1.43 -24.06 8.76
CA TRP A 514 2.66 -23.49 9.28
C TRP A 514 2.45 -23.06 10.73
N ASP A 515 3.50 -23.05 11.50
CA ASP A 515 3.50 -22.48 12.83
C ASP A 515 4.73 -21.60 13.05
N SER A 516 4.63 -20.67 13.99
CA SER A 516 5.75 -19.83 14.41
C SER A 516 5.69 -19.52 15.90
N LEU A 517 6.87 -19.32 16.48
CA LEU A 517 7.06 -18.83 17.83
C LEU A 517 7.84 -17.51 17.80
N ASP A 518 7.11 -16.41 17.83
CA ASP A 518 7.71 -15.07 17.84
C ASP A 518 7.99 -14.59 19.24
N TRP A 519 9.08 -13.85 19.39
CA TRP A 519 9.51 -13.31 20.66
C TRP A 519 10.06 -11.90 20.54
N LYS A 520 9.98 -11.14 21.64
CA LYS A 520 10.53 -9.79 21.76
C LYS A 520 11.18 -9.63 23.12
N ILE A 521 12.37 -9.05 23.14
CA ILE A 521 13.04 -8.57 24.35
C ILE A 521 13.32 -7.10 24.12
N ASN A 522 12.83 -6.26 25.01
CA ASN A 522 13.10 -4.84 25.00
C ASN A 522 13.68 -4.41 26.35
N THR A 523 14.58 -3.45 26.31
CA THR A 523 15.15 -2.82 27.51
C THR A 523 15.09 -1.31 27.31
N THR A 524 14.47 -0.62 28.27
CA THR A 524 14.34 0.84 28.29
C THR A 524 15.10 1.41 29.46
N TYR A 525 15.87 2.45 29.20
CA TYR A 525 16.58 3.19 30.25
C TYR A 525 16.20 4.67 30.22
N GLN A 526 15.55 5.14 31.29
CA GLN A 526 15.17 6.53 31.46
C GLN A 526 16.40 7.39 31.79
N LEU A 527 16.69 8.35 30.89
CA LEU A 527 17.75 9.33 31.08
C LEU A 527 17.30 10.48 31.96
N SER A 528 16.06 10.92 31.77
CA SER A 528 15.32 11.93 32.55
C SER A 528 13.84 11.56 32.57
N ASP A 529 12.99 12.33 33.24
CA ASP A 529 11.53 12.12 33.28
C ASP A 529 10.91 12.19 31.87
N ASP A 530 11.52 12.92 30.94
CA ASP A 530 11.03 13.18 29.59
C ASP A 530 11.90 12.56 28.48
N SER A 531 12.85 11.66 28.79
CA SER A 531 13.72 11.08 27.78
C SER A 531 14.22 9.68 28.11
N MET A 532 14.25 8.81 27.12
CA MET A 532 14.72 7.44 27.23
C MET A 532 15.60 7.00 26.06
N ILE A 533 16.42 6.00 26.32
CA ILE A 533 17.00 5.12 25.29
C ILE A 533 16.42 3.73 25.44
N TYR A 534 16.24 3.07 24.31
CA TYR A 534 15.76 1.67 24.30
C TYR A 534 16.59 0.80 23.37
N ALA A 535 16.59 -0.49 23.63
CA ALA A 535 17.15 -1.52 22.76
C ALA A 535 16.20 -2.70 22.66
N THR A 536 15.92 -3.12 21.43
CA THR A 536 14.99 -4.21 21.13
C THR A 536 15.68 -5.28 20.30
N MET A 537 15.40 -6.53 20.63
CA MET A 537 15.67 -7.70 19.80
C MET A 537 14.35 -8.48 19.66
N SER A 538 13.95 -8.76 18.43
CA SER A 538 12.66 -9.41 18.18
C SER A 538 12.68 -10.28 16.93
N SER A 539 11.82 -11.30 16.90
CA SER A 539 11.50 -12.06 15.70
C SER A 539 10.10 -11.69 15.18
N ALA A 540 9.90 -11.93 13.90
CA ALA A 540 8.61 -11.94 13.23
C ALA A 540 8.66 -12.86 12.02
N TYR A 541 7.50 -13.32 11.58
CA TYR A 541 7.38 -14.21 10.43
C TYR A 541 6.28 -13.75 9.49
N LYS A 542 6.40 -14.16 8.24
CA LYS A 542 5.31 -14.20 7.26
C LYS A 542 5.03 -15.68 6.97
N PRO A 543 3.79 -16.19 7.13
CA PRO A 543 3.51 -17.59 6.93
C PRO A 543 3.78 -18.02 5.50
N GLY A 544 4.03 -19.29 5.34
CA GLY A 544 4.13 -19.93 4.05
C GLY A 544 2.85 -19.76 3.23
N GLY A 545 2.93 -20.11 1.97
CA GLY A 545 1.81 -19.97 1.06
C GLY A 545 1.97 -20.80 -0.19
N PHE A 546 1.08 -20.55 -1.11
CA PHE A 546 1.12 -21.09 -2.46
C PHE A 546 0.56 -20.04 -3.42
N ARG A 547 0.95 -20.14 -4.66
CA ARG A 547 0.40 -19.26 -5.67
C ARG A 547 -0.92 -19.80 -6.19
N LEU A 548 -1.98 -19.03 -6.01
CA LEU A 548 -3.25 -19.19 -6.71
C LEU A 548 -3.41 -18.01 -7.65
N GLY A 549 -3.85 -18.25 -8.84
CA GLY A 549 -3.96 -17.20 -9.82
C GLY A 549 -2.62 -16.88 -10.51
N GLY A 550 -2.64 -16.73 -11.80
CA GLY A 550 -1.49 -16.43 -12.65
C GLY A 550 -1.28 -17.45 -13.76
N LEU A 551 -0.35 -17.16 -14.64
CA LEU A 551 -0.03 -18.01 -15.80
C LEU A 551 0.79 -19.23 -15.36
N GLN A 552 0.16 -20.16 -14.63
CA GLN A 552 0.79 -21.45 -14.32
C GLN A 552 0.30 -22.52 -15.27
N ASP A 553 1.20 -23.30 -15.82
CA ASP A 553 0.85 -24.57 -16.46
C ASP A 553 0.65 -25.63 -15.37
N LEU A 554 -0.58 -25.81 -14.94
CA LEU A 554 -0.96 -26.79 -13.91
C LEU A 554 -0.56 -28.24 -14.29
N ALA A 555 -0.34 -28.52 -15.57
CA ALA A 555 0.08 -29.83 -16.05
C ALA A 555 1.58 -30.07 -15.88
N ALA A 556 2.40 -29.03 -15.82
CA ALA A 556 3.86 -29.10 -15.77
C ALA A 556 4.43 -28.96 -14.35
N THR A 557 3.70 -28.34 -13.42
CA THR A 557 4.17 -28.10 -12.05
C THR A 557 3.51 -29.08 -11.08
N PRO A 558 4.26 -30.00 -10.45
CA PRO A 558 3.72 -30.81 -9.36
C PRO A 558 3.19 -29.91 -8.21
N VAL A 559 2.02 -30.22 -7.67
CA VAL A 559 1.35 -29.47 -6.60
C VAL A 559 2.28 -29.16 -5.42
N ASN A 560 3.17 -30.09 -5.07
CA ASN A 560 4.12 -29.94 -3.97
C ASN A 560 5.26 -28.91 -4.23
N GLU A 561 5.49 -28.50 -5.46
CA GLU A 561 6.54 -27.53 -5.79
C GLU A 561 6.05 -26.07 -5.71
N SER A 562 4.74 -25.85 -5.52
CA SER A 562 4.14 -24.53 -5.40
C SER A 562 3.96 -24.03 -3.96
N ILE A 563 4.21 -24.89 -2.96
CA ILE A 563 4.11 -24.54 -1.54
C ILE A 563 5.46 -24.01 -1.06
N VAL A 564 5.44 -22.85 -0.39
CA VAL A 564 6.62 -22.23 0.23
C VAL A 564 6.48 -22.22 1.75
N ASP A 565 7.63 -22.25 2.43
CA ASP A 565 7.73 -22.16 3.88
C ASP A 565 7.65 -20.70 4.37
N ASN A 566 7.67 -20.52 5.70
CA ASN A 566 7.70 -19.21 6.34
C ASN A 566 8.90 -18.38 5.85
N GLU A 567 8.74 -17.05 5.83
CA GLU A 567 9.85 -16.11 5.90
C GLU A 567 10.08 -15.74 7.35
N ASP A 568 11.32 -15.68 7.76
CA ASP A 568 11.71 -15.37 9.14
C ASP A 568 12.60 -14.13 9.20
N LEU A 569 12.28 -13.23 10.13
CA LEU A 569 13.03 -12.00 10.38
C LEU A 569 13.56 -11.97 11.80
N LEU A 570 14.86 -11.70 11.95
CA LEU A 570 15.49 -11.34 13.22
C LEU A 570 15.94 -9.90 13.18
N ALA A 571 15.46 -9.10 14.13
CA ALA A 571 15.67 -7.65 14.17
C ALA A 571 16.39 -7.21 15.44
N TYR A 572 17.28 -6.23 15.25
CA TYR A 572 17.96 -5.49 16.31
C TYR A 572 17.70 -4.01 16.11
N GLU A 573 17.25 -3.31 17.14
CA GLU A 573 16.98 -1.88 17.09
C GLU A 573 17.49 -1.20 18.37
N VAL A 574 18.05 -0.01 18.22
CA VAL A 574 18.40 0.89 19.33
C VAL A 574 17.82 2.25 19.00
N GLY A 575 17.15 2.89 19.93
CA GLY A 575 16.55 4.19 19.73
C GLY A 575 16.68 5.12 20.93
N PHE A 576 16.39 6.37 20.65
CA PHE A 576 16.24 7.44 21.62
C PHE A 576 14.91 8.13 21.40
N LYS A 577 14.18 8.43 22.45
CA LYS A 577 13.00 9.29 22.44
C LYS A 577 13.07 10.28 23.59
N GLY A 578 12.70 11.54 23.34
CA GLY A 578 12.58 12.49 24.43
C GLY A 578 12.48 13.94 24.00
N ASN A 579 12.12 14.75 24.99
CA ASN A 579 12.14 16.20 24.92
C ASN A 579 13.53 16.71 25.30
N LEU A 580 14.28 17.18 24.31
CA LEU A 580 15.61 17.78 24.53
C LEU A 580 15.50 19.19 25.12
N SER A 581 14.34 19.81 24.99
CA SER A 581 13.94 21.05 25.64
C SER A 581 12.40 21.15 25.61
N ASP A 582 11.82 22.14 26.30
CA ASP A 582 10.38 22.44 26.30
C ASP A 582 9.82 22.72 24.89
N THR A 583 10.69 22.94 23.91
CA THR A 583 10.33 23.30 22.54
C THR A 583 10.84 22.32 21.48
N PHE A 584 11.61 21.31 21.86
CA PHE A 584 12.23 20.40 20.88
C PHE A 584 12.15 18.94 21.32
N THR A 585 11.38 18.18 20.58
CA THR A 585 11.19 16.72 20.72
C THR A 585 11.97 15.99 19.63
N LEU A 586 12.64 14.89 19.99
CA LEU A 586 13.44 14.07 19.09
C LEU A 586 13.15 12.58 19.32
N SER A 587 12.92 11.86 18.23
CA SER A 587 12.89 10.39 18.20
C SER A 587 13.87 9.89 17.14
N THR A 588 14.70 8.91 17.50
CA THR A 588 15.67 8.30 16.58
C THR A 588 15.65 6.80 16.73
N ALA A 589 15.90 6.09 15.63
CA ALA A 589 16.11 4.64 15.62
C ALA A 589 17.24 4.27 14.67
N ALA A 590 18.09 3.33 15.10
CA ALA A 590 19.05 2.61 14.28
C ALA A 590 18.73 1.13 14.34
N PHE A 591 18.64 0.48 13.19
CA PHE A 591 18.20 -0.91 13.13
C PHE A 591 19.03 -1.73 12.15
N TYR A 592 19.11 -3.03 12.42
CA TYR A 592 19.70 -4.04 11.57
C TYR A 592 18.82 -5.29 11.55
N TYR A 593 18.52 -5.80 10.36
CA TYR A 593 17.69 -6.98 10.15
C TYR A 593 18.47 -8.06 9.42
N ASP A 594 18.30 -9.29 9.88
CA ASP A 594 18.67 -10.51 9.20
C ASP A 594 17.36 -11.20 8.77
N TYR A 595 17.14 -11.24 7.46
CA TYR A 595 15.88 -11.68 6.85
C TYR A 595 16.15 -12.91 6.00
N SER A 596 15.59 -14.05 6.37
CA SER A 596 15.83 -15.34 5.74
C SER A 596 14.57 -15.89 5.05
N ASP A 597 14.81 -16.78 4.12
CA ASP A 597 13.80 -17.56 3.40
C ASP A 597 12.76 -16.69 2.67
N LEU A 598 13.18 -15.54 2.09
CA LEU A 598 12.28 -14.63 1.39
C LEU A 598 11.47 -15.37 0.31
N GLN A 599 10.17 -15.18 0.35
CA GLN A 599 9.24 -15.68 -0.68
C GLN A 599 9.27 -14.74 -1.87
N VAL A 600 9.83 -15.21 -2.97
CA VAL A 600 10.01 -14.45 -4.19
C VAL A 600 9.38 -15.17 -5.38
N GLU A 601 8.90 -14.40 -6.33
CA GLU A 601 8.38 -14.93 -7.57
C GLU A 601 9.50 -15.07 -8.60
N LEU A 602 9.78 -16.33 -8.97
CA LEU A 602 10.79 -16.68 -9.94
C LEU A 602 10.15 -16.88 -11.31
N ALA A 603 10.59 -16.16 -12.32
CA ALA A 603 10.26 -16.48 -13.69
C ALA A 603 11.12 -17.70 -14.13
N ILE A 604 10.49 -18.81 -14.50
CA ILE A 604 11.13 -20.03 -14.99
C ILE A 604 10.72 -20.23 -16.43
N LEU A 605 11.70 -20.42 -17.31
CA LEU A 605 11.40 -20.85 -18.68
C LEU A 605 11.07 -22.33 -18.66
N ASP A 606 9.87 -22.69 -19.06
CA ASP A 606 9.51 -24.08 -19.32
C ASP A 606 10.39 -24.61 -20.44
N PRO A 607 11.21 -25.65 -20.21
CA PRO A 607 12.16 -26.15 -21.22
C PRO A 607 11.48 -26.82 -22.41
N ILE A 608 10.18 -27.12 -22.33
CA ILE A 608 9.42 -27.81 -23.39
C ILE A 608 8.68 -26.78 -24.24
N SER A 609 7.95 -25.84 -23.60
CA SER A 609 7.15 -24.83 -24.31
C SER A 609 7.93 -23.55 -24.63
N GLY A 610 9.04 -23.27 -23.92
CA GLY A 610 9.77 -22.01 -24.01
C GLY A 610 8.98 -20.81 -23.43
N ILE A 611 7.85 -21.06 -22.79
CA ILE A 611 7.02 -20.02 -22.14
C ILE A 611 7.60 -19.74 -20.76
N ALA A 612 7.69 -18.47 -20.41
CA ALA A 612 8.02 -18.07 -19.05
C ALA A 612 6.83 -18.39 -18.14
N THR A 613 7.05 -19.29 -17.18
CA THR A 613 6.12 -19.56 -16.08
C THR A 613 6.68 -18.92 -14.81
N SER A 614 5.84 -18.50 -13.90
CA SER A 614 6.34 -18.02 -12.61
C SER A 614 6.08 -19.03 -11.51
N LYS A 615 7.06 -19.17 -10.61
CA LYS A 615 7.03 -20.05 -9.45
C LYS A 615 7.31 -19.24 -8.20
N LEU A 616 6.51 -19.45 -7.16
CA LEU A 616 6.83 -18.96 -5.83
C LEU A 616 7.88 -19.86 -5.18
N ALA A 617 8.91 -19.29 -4.56
CA ALA A 617 9.96 -20.04 -3.88
C ALA A 617 10.54 -19.25 -2.70
N ASN A 618 11.01 -19.95 -1.65
CA ASN A 618 11.89 -19.37 -0.64
C ASN A 618 13.31 -19.35 -1.23
N ALA A 619 13.79 -18.23 -1.70
CA ALA A 619 14.92 -18.25 -2.61
C ALA A 619 16.13 -17.45 -2.12
N SER A 620 16.00 -16.55 -1.15
CA SER A 620 17.10 -15.67 -0.77
C SER A 620 17.02 -15.24 0.69
N SER A 621 18.15 -14.73 1.17
CA SER A 621 18.22 -13.95 2.40
C SER A 621 18.57 -12.50 2.06
N ALA A 622 18.24 -11.58 2.95
CA ALA A 622 18.59 -10.17 2.81
C ALA A 622 19.05 -9.58 4.14
N THR A 623 19.89 -8.56 4.07
CA THR A 623 20.20 -7.70 5.21
C THR A 623 19.65 -6.30 4.96
N ILE A 624 19.16 -5.70 6.04
CA ILE A 624 18.59 -4.36 6.02
C ILE A 624 19.20 -3.56 7.17
N PHE A 625 19.83 -2.45 6.87
CA PHE A 625 20.35 -1.50 7.84
C PHE A 625 19.72 -0.13 7.61
N GLY A 626 19.36 0.59 8.69
CA GLY A 626 18.85 1.94 8.52
C GLY A 626 18.93 2.80 9.75
N LEU A 627 18.72 4.11 9.48
CA LEU A 627 18.65 5.16 10.48
C LEU A 627 17.39 6.00 10.24
N GLU A 628 16.70 6.35 11.30
CA GLU A 628 15.48 7.17 11.26
C GLU A 628 15.56 8.27 12.31
N VAL A 629 15.12 9.46 11.92
CA VAL A 629 15.05 10.64 12.77
C VAL A 629 13.70 11.31 12.56
N GLU A 630 12.96 11.52 13.62
CA GLU A 630 11.74 12.32 13.65
C GLU A 630 11.89 13.40 14.71
N SER A 631 11.61 14.63 14.34
CA SER A 631 11.73 15.75 15.26
C SER A 631 10.60 16.75 15.10
N GLN A 632 10.20 17.35 16.21
CA GLN A 632 9.31 18.49 16.27
C GLN A 632 9.98 19.62 17.02
N TRP A 633 10.05 20.77 16.37
CA TRP A 633 10.66 21.96 16.93
C TRP A 633 9.68 23.14 16.91
N ARG A 634 9.24 23.56 18.08
CA ARG A 634 8.54 24.84 18.27
C ARG A 634 9.56 25.98 18.30
N ALA A 635 9.98 26.42 17.09
CA ALA A 635 11.03 27.41 16.93
C ALA A 635 10.65 28.79 17.53
N THR A 636 9.37 29.11 17.52
CA THR A 636 8.75 30.26 18.20
C THR A 636 7.34 29.89 18.67
N GLU A 637 6.68 30.76 19.40
CA GLU A 637 5.25 30.59 19.78
C GLU A 637 4.31 30.42 18.57
N LYS A 638 4.73 30.85 17.38
CA LYS A 638 3.95 30.84 16.14
C LYS A 638 4.44 29.85 15.10
N LEU A 639 5.66 29.34 15.22
CA LEU A 639 6.32 28.51 14.22
C LEU A 639 6.71 27.16 14.79
N THR A 640 6.09 26.11 14.28
CA THR A 640 6.46 24.72 14.53
C THR A 640 7.02 24.10 13.25
N ILE A 641 8.11 23.35 13.35
CA ILE A 641 8.76 22.64 12.27
C ILE A 641 8.82 21.16 12.62
N LEU A 642 8.38 20.32 11.70
CA LEU A 642 8.55 18.86 11.76
C LEU A 642 9.62 18.45 10.74
N ALA A 643 10.49 17.51 11.13
CA ALA A 643 11.46 16.94 10.20
C ALA A 643 11.55 15.43 10.40
N ASN A 644 11.28 14.68 9.33
CA ASN A 644 11.38 13.25 9.25
C ASN A 644 12.44 12.88 8.22
N ILE A 645 13.49 12.20 8.66
CA ILE A 645 14.66 11.86 7.83
C ILE A 645 14.92 10.38 7.97
N SER A 646 15.20 9.70 6.87
CA SER A 646 15.61 8.31 6.92
C SER A 646 16.73 7.98 5.95
N TYR A 647 17.53 7.00 6.35
CA TYR A 647 18.52 6.32 5.54
C TYR A 647 18.23 4.81 5.57
N LEU A 648 18.36 4.15 4.44
CA LEU A 648 18.13 2.73 4.28
C LEU A 648 19.18 2.13 3.35
N ASP A 649 19.74 0.99 3.76
CA ASP A 649 20.69 0.20 3.00
C ASP A 649 20.23 -1.26 3.03
N THR A 650 19.98 -1.84 1.87
CA THR A 650 19.38 -3.17 1.72
C THR A 650 20.18 -3.98 0.72
N GLU A 651 20.36 -5.28 0.96
CA GLU A 651 21.13 -6.14 0.07
C GLU A 651 20.61 -7.60 0.12
N TYR A 652 20.41 -8.23 -1.05
CA TYR A 652 20.27 -9.67 -1.14
C TYR A 652 21.64 -10.34 -0.87
N THR A 653 21.72 -11.19 0.16
CA THR A 653 23.00 -11.72 0.65
C THR A 653 23.36 -13.08 0.10
N ASP A 654 22.39 -13.89 -0.34
CA ASP A 654 22.61 -15.21 -0.90
C ASP A 654 22.58 -15.21 -2.43
N ASP A 655 23.17 -16.25 -3.02
CA ASP A 655 23.07 -16.48 -4.47
C ASP A 655 21.62 -16.80 -4.83
N PHE A 656 21.02 -15.89 -5.59
CA PHE A 656 19.62 -15.93 -5.97
C PHE A 656 19.48 -15.74 -7.48
N PHE A 657 19.11 -16.81 -8.18
CA PHE A 657 19.09 -16.87 -9.63
C PHE A 657 17.68 -16.70 -10.16
N VAL A 658 17.44 -15.63 -10.90
CA VAL A 658 16.14 -15.26 -11.48
C VAL A 658 16.25 -15.17 -12.98
N SER A 659 15.22 -15.63 -13.69
CA SER A 659 15.10 -15.40 -15.13
C SER A 659 14.81 -13.93 -15.39
N ASP A 660 15.70 -13.27 -16.10
CA ASP A 660 15.48 -11.92 -16.59
C ASP A 660 14.81 -11.97 -17.95
N ASN A 661 13.52 -11.68 -17.99
CA ASN A 661 12.72 -11.71 -19.20
C ASN A 661 13.13 -10.64 -20.23
N LYS A 662 13.83 -9.58 -19.78
CA LYS A 662 14.34 -8.52 -20.67
C LYS A 662 15.48 -9.00 -21.53
N THR A 663 16.36 -9.82 -20.94
CA THR A 663 17.55 -10.33 -21.61
C THR A 663 17.43 -11.78 -22.03
N ASN A 664 16.36 -12.46 -21.58
CA ASN A 664 16.15 -13.90 -21.73
C ASN A 664 17.33 -14.72 -21.18
N THR A 665 17.87 -14.28 -20.05
CA THR A 665 19.00 -14.92 -19.35
C THR A 665 18.70 -15.13 -17.88
N ILE A 666 19.41 -16.06 -17.28
CA ILE A 666 19.37 -16.25 -15.82
C ILE A 666 20.43 -15.35 -15.19
N ARG A 667 20.04 -14.49 -14.27
CA ARG A 667 20.91 -13.54 -13.56
C ARG A 667 20.91 -13.84 -12.07
N ASN A 668 22.05 -13.56 -11.42
CA ASN A 668 22.17 -13.62 -9.96
C ASN A 668 21.87 -12.23 -9.38
N ALA A 669 20.90 -12.16 -8.48
CA ALA A 669 20.48 -10.92 -7.83
C ALA A 669 21.26 -10.61 -6.52
N LYS A 670 22.21 -11.49 -6.12
CA LYS A 670 23.07 -11.24 -4.95
C LYS A 670 23.80 -9.90 -5.04
N GLY A 671 23.78 -9.14 -3.95
CA GLY A 671 24.41 -7.82 -3.87
C GLY A 671 23.53 -6.68 -4.38
N ASN A 672 22.34 -6.97 -4.90
CA ASN A 672 21.40 -5.96 -5.34
C ASN A 672 20.54 -5.46 -4.17
N GLU A 673 20.04 -4.22 -4.28
CA GLU A 673 19.11 -3.63 -3.33
C GLU A 673 17.72 -4.26 -3.43
N LEU A 674 16.97 -4.28 -2.34
CA LEU A 674 15.57 -4.70 -2.33
C LEU A 674 14.69 -3.69 -3.09
N ASN A 675 13.58 -4.18 -3.63
CA ASN A 675 12.63 -3.36 -4.37
C ASN A 675 12.03 -2.26 -3.50
N ARG A 676 11.73 -1.10 -4.10
CA ARG A 676 11.05 0.02 -3.44
C ARG A 676 11.72 0.49 -2.14
N SER A 677 13.05 0.42 -2.07
CA SER A 677 13.89 0.74 -0.91
C SER A 677 14.77 1.96 -1.19
N PRO A 678 14.21 3.18 -1.23
CA PRO A 678 15.03 4.37 -1.49
C PRO A 678 16.03 4.58 -0.36
N ASN A 679 17.32 4.79 -0.69
CA ASN A 679 18.38 4.94 0.29
C ASN A 679 18.19 6.15 1.23
N ASN A 680 17.54 7.20 0.79
CA ASN A 680 17.29 8.39 1.59
C ASN A 680 15.91 8.95 1.32
N LYS A 681 15.30 9.43 2.40
CA LYS A 681 14.03 10.16 2.34
C LYS A 681 14.05 11.30 3.35
N LEU A 682 13.50 12.44 2.94
CA LEU A 682 13.36 13.63 3.75
C LEU A 682 11.90 14.13 3.63
N ASN A 683 11.27 14.40 4.76
CA ASN A 683 10.05 15.19 4.84
C ASN A 683 10.24 16.34 5.82
N LEU A 684 9.91 17.56 5.38
CA LEU A 684 9.96 18.77 6.20
C LEU A 684 8.60 19.44 6.15
N ALA A 685 7.97 19.63 7.31
CA ALA A 685 6.72 20.39 7.42
C ALA A 685 6.91 21.60 8.34
N ALA A 686 6.19 22.67 8.05
CA ALA A 686 6.18 23.88 8.84
C ALA A 686 4.74 24.38 9.03
N TYR A 687 4.44 24.80 10.26
CA TYR A 687 3.18 25.41 10.68
C TYR A 687 3.47 26.82 11.21
N TYR A 688 2.85 27.82 10.63
CA TYR A 688 2.97 29.19 11.11
C TYR A 688 1.59 29.79 11.39
N LEU A 689 1.27 29.96 12.68
CA LEU A 689 0.01 30.54 13.15
C LEU A 689 0.15 32.05 13.33
N GLN A 690 -0.67 32.82 12.62
CA GLN A 690 -0.75 34.26 12.73
C GLN A 690 -2.12 34.68 13.28
N PRO A 691 -2.23 35.06 14.56
CA PRO A 691 -3.42 35.71 15.09
C PRO A 691 -3.66 37.06 14.42
N ILE A 692 -4.94 37.39 14.14
CA ILE A 692 -5.43 38.64 13.60
C ILE A 692 -6.65 39.10 14.39
N ASP A 693 -7.13 40.35 14.19
CA ASP A 693 -8.22 40.92 15.01
C ASP A 693 -9.53 40.12 14.97
N ASN A 694 -9.83 39.45 13.84
CA ASN A 694 -11.07 38.70 13.60
C ASN A 694 -10.88 37.18 13.50
N GLY A 695 -9.77 36.64 14.01
CA GLY A 695 -9.51 35.21 13.98
C GLY A 695 -8.02 34.90 13.92
N SER A 696 -7.69 33.75 13.30
CA SER A 696 -6.31 33.32 13.07
C SER A 696 -6.13 32.84 11.63
N ILE A 697 -4.92 32.97 11.12
CA ILE A 697 -4.49 32.39 9.83
C ILE A 697 -3.39 31.39 10.13
N LEU A 698 -3.59 30.14 9.72
CA LEU A 698 -2.58 29.09 9.75
C LEU A 698 -1.99 28.92 8.34
N PHE A 699 -0.68 29.04 8.24
CA PHE A 699 0.08 28.71 7.04
C PHE A 699 0.80 27.37 7.28
N THR A 700 0.59 26.41 6.40
CA THR A 700 1.32 25.14 6.44
C THR A 700 2.01 24.88 5.11
N GLY A 701 3.14 24.19 5.19
CA GLY A 701 3.89 23.74 4.03
C GLY A 701 4.58 22.41 4.33
N ASN A 702 4.58 21.53 3.35
CA ASN A 702 5.20 20.21 3.45
C ASN A 702 6.08 19.97 2.22
N TYR A 703 7.36 19.71 2.43
CA TYR A 703 8.34 19.35 1.39
C TYR A 703 8.81 17.92 1.60
N THR A 704 8.65 17.08 0.59
CA THR A 704 9.14 15.71 0.57
C THR A 704 10.19 15.55 -0.52
N GLN A 705 11.25 14.82 -0.22
CA GLN A 705 12.24 14.35 -1.18
C GLN A 705 12.47 12.85 -1.00
N VAL A 706 12.40 12.09 -2.07
CA VAL A 706 12.63 10.64 -2.12
C VAL A 706 13.78 10.37 -3.07
N ALA A 707 14.76 9.58 -2.64
CA ALA A 707 15.87 9.17 -3.48
C ALA A 707 15.41 8.16 -4.55
N LYS A 708 16.29 7.91 -5.51
CA LYS A 708 16.14 6.87 -6.53
C LYS A 708 15.82 5.51 -5.88
N GLN A 709 14.98 4.71 -6.52
CA GLN A 709 14.62 3.36 -6.08
C GLN A 709 14.43 2.43 -7.28
N PHE A 710 14.61 1.13 -7.05
CA PHE A 710 14.40 0.11 -8.07
C PHE A 710 13.04 -0.57 -7.92
N VAL A 711 12.50 -1.09 -9.02
CA VAL A 711 11.19 -1.77 -9.03
C VAL A 711 11.30 -3.28 -9.20
N THR A 712 12.49 -3.79 -9.54
CA THR A 712 12.78 -5.23 -9.65
C THR A 712 14.08 -5.59 -8.96
N VAL A 713 14.30 -6.89 -8.77
CA VAL A 713 15.51 -7.45 -8.14
C VAL A 713 16.79 -7.25 -8.94
N PHE A 714 16.73 -6.83 -10.22
CA PHE A 714 17.89 -6.72 -11.09
C PHE A 714 18.65 -5.41 -10.94
N ASN A 715 17.99 -4.37 -10.43
CA ASN A 715 18.54 -3.03 -10.21
C ASN A 715 19.13 -2.37 -11.49
N ASP A 716 18.55 -2.65 -12.64
CA ASP A 716 18.98 -2.04 -13.91
C ASP A 716 18.47 -0.58 -13.99
N ASP A 717 19.17 0.25 -14.76
CA ASP A 717 18.78 1.66 -14.94
C ASP A 717 17.37 1.82 -15.54
N ILE A 718 16.94 0.87 -16.38
CA ILE A 718 15.59 0.86 -16.97
C ILE A 718 14.50 0.57 -15.92
N GLU A 719 14.86 -0.04 -14.80
CA GLU A 719 13.99 -0.45 -13.69
C GLU A 719 14.04 0.56 -12.53
N THR A 720 14.43 1.78 -12.84
CA THR A 720 14.63 2.83 -11.85
C THR A 720 13.50 3.84 -11.87
N ILE A 721 12.95 4.13 -10.70
CA ILE A 721 12.22 5.37 -10.44
C ILE A 721 13.24 6.41 -9.99
N ASP A 722 13.38 7.50 -10.76
CA ASP A 722 14.30 8.59 -10.44
C ASP A 722 13.89 9.27 -9.12
N SER A 723 14.88 9.93 -8.49
CA SER A 723 14.61 10.76 -7.32
C SER A 723 13.66 11.91 -7.68
N TYR A 724 12.71 12.18 -6.78
CA TYR A 724 11.72 13.24 -6.97
C TYR A 724 11.50 14.05 -5.68
N SER A 725 10.89 15.21 -5.83
CA SER A 725 10.50 16.05 -4.70
C SER A 725 9.14 16.70 -4.93
N GLN A 726 8.36 16.82 -3.85
CA GLN A 726 7.04 17.46 -3.87
C GLN A 726 6.97 18.57 -2.83
N LEU A 727 6.26 19.63 -3.16
CA LEU A 727 5.92 20.73 -2.26
C LEU A 727 4.41 20.89 -2.20
N ASN A 728 3.85 20.78 -1.00
CA ASN A 728 2.44 21.04 -0.71
C ASN A 728 2.34 22.24 0.24
N ALA A 729 1.25 23.00 0.16
CA ALA A 729 0.99 24.12 1.05
C ALA A 729 -0.51 24.33 1.27
N ARG A 730 -0.87 24.88 2.44
CA ARG A 730 -2.24 25.25 2.78
C ARG A 730 -2.25 26.57 3.56
N ILE A 731 -3.28 27.36 3.38
CA ILE A 731 -3.57 28.57 4.15
C ILE A 731 -5.00 28.44 4.62
N SER A 732 -5.21 28.40 5.94
CA SER A 732 -6.51 28.28 6.59
C SER A 732 -6.80 29.52 7.41
N TRP A 733 -7.99 30.10 7.25
CA TRP A 733 -8.50 31.15 8.10
C TRP A 733 -9.66 30.66 8.95
N THR A 734 -9.53 30.82 10.27
CA THR A 734 -10.55 30.48 11.27
C THR A 734 -10.95 31.76 12.01
N PRO A 735 -12.24 32.16 12.05
CA PRO A 735 -12.69 33.34 12.79
C PRO A 735 -12.65 33.10 14.30
N ASN A 736 -12.76 34.19 15.09
CA ASN A 736 -12.79 34.09 16.56
C ASN A 736 -13.99 33.30 17.12
N SER A 737 -15.03 33.07 16.34
CA SER A 737 -16.18 32.24 16.73
C SER A 737 -15.90 30.75 16.59
N GLU A 738 -14.89 30.37 15.81
CA GLU A 738 -14.53 28.98 15.47
C GLU A 738 -15.67 28.16 14.80
N GLU A 739 -16.73 28.84 14.34
CA GLU A 739 -17.90 28.20 13.71
C GLU A 739 -17.62 27.73 12.29
N TYR A 740 -16.55 28.21 11.65
CA TYR A 740 -16.16 27.77 10.30
C TYR A 740 -14.67 28.00 10.04
N GLU A 741 -14.14 27.28 9.06
CA GLU A 741 -12.79 27.45 8.51
C GLU A 741 -12.87 27.58 6.98
N ILE A 742 -12.10 28.50 6.40
CA ILE A 742 -11.94 28.63 4.97
C ILE A 742 -10.47 28.44 4.63
N SER A 743 -10.20 27.51 3.69
CA SER A 743 -8.84 27.17 3.34
C SER A 743 -8.63 27.23 1.82
N VAL A 744 -7.42 27.60 1.43
CA VAL A 744 -6.89 27.39 0.09
C VAL A 744 -5.69 26.45 0.20
N TYR A 745 -5.59 25.49 -0.70
CA TYR A 745 -4.52 24.49 -0.66
C TYR A 745 -3.93 24.22 -2.03
N GLY A 746 -2.74 23.66 -2.05
CA GLY A 746 -2.11 23.16 -3.25
C GLY A 746 -1.20 21.98 -2.96
N SER A 747 -1.27 20.98 -3.83
CA SER A 747 -0.44 19.78 -3.81
C SER A 747 0.42 19.73 -5.07
N ASN A 748 1.60 19.15 -4.96
CA ASN A 748 2.60 19.12 -6.04
C ASN A 748 2.80 20.49 -6.71
N LEU A 749 2.99 21.54 -5.90
CA LEU A 749 3.09 22.93 -6.39
C LEU A 749 4.25 23.16 -7.36
N THR A 750 5.27 22.32 -7.31
CA THR A 750 6.43 22.31 -8.22
C THR A 750 6.15 21.66 -9.55
N ASP A 751 4.98 21.02 -9.71
CA ASP A 751 4.57 20.27 -10.91
C ASP A 751 5.61 19.19 -11.27
N GLU A 752 6.09 18.49 -10.24
CA GLU A 752 7.08 17.43 -10.40
C GLU A 752 6.44 16.21 -11.07
N LEU A 753 7.14 15.63 -12.02
CA LEU A 753 6.76 14.39 -12.67
C LEU A 753 7.56 13.22 -12.09
N SER A 754 6.88 12.23 -11.58
CA SER A 754 7.48 10.98 -11.13
C SER A 754 6.49 9.83 -11.35
N TYR A 755 7.01 8.64 -11.58
CA TYR A 755 6.23 7.40 -11.69
C TYR A 755 6.26 6.59 -10.39
N ALA A 756 6.31 7.27 -9.25
CA ALA A 756 6.37 6.64 -7.94
C ALA A 756 5.10 5.87 -7.59
N ASN A 757 3.94 6.27 -8.12
CA ASN A 757 2.67 5.57 -7.90
C ASN A 757 2.70 4.17 -8.49
N ASP A 758 3.02 4.05 -9.78
CA ASP A 758 3.20 2.76 -10.43
C ASP A 758 4.28 2.88 -11.51
N TYR A 759 5.13 1.87 -11.58
CA TYR A 759 6.14 1.72 -12.61
C TYR A 759 6.45 0.24 -12.77
N SER A 760 6.26 -0.29 -13.95
CA SER A 760 6.54 -1.69 -14.26
C SER A 760 7.42 -1.82 -15.49
N VAL A 761 8.26 -2.85 -15.45
CA VAL A 761 9.12 -3.25 -16.56
C VAL A 761 8.87 -4.72 -16.84
N SER A 762 8.36 -5.04 -17.99
CA SER A 762 8.13 -6.41 -18.43
C SER A 762 8.98 -6.73 -19.64
N GLY A 763 9.64 -7.90 -19.59
CA GLY A 763 10.27 -8.50 -20.75
C GLY A 763 9.25 -9.36 -21.48
N LEU A 764 9.04 -9.09 -22.76
CA LEU A 764 8.35 -10.00 -23.66
C LEU A 764 9.39 -10.70 -24.55
N ALA A 765 9.02 -11.83 -25.15
CA ALA A 765 9.93 -12.59 -26.02
C ALA A 765 10.60 -11.75 -27.13
N ASP A 766 10.12 -10.58 -27.39
CA ASP A 766 10.43 -9.67 -28.45
C ASP A 766 10.95 -8.28 -28.00
N GLY A 767 11.09 -8.05 -26.70
CA GLY A 767 11.65 -6.78 -26.21
C GLY A 767 11.25 -6.41 -24.78
N VAL A 768 11.58 -5.20 -24.38
CA VAL A 768 11.29 -4.64 -23.09
C VAL A 768 10.16 -3.62 -23.20
N ARG A 769 9.15 -3.75 -22.35
CA ARG A 769 8.05 -2.82 -22.22
C ARG A 769 8.16 -2.10 -20.87
N ARG A 770 8.08 -0.77 -20.90
CA ARG A 770 7.90 0.03 -19.70
C ARG A 770 6.49 0.63 -19.68
N SER A 771 5.88 0.59 -18.54
CA SER A 771 4.63 1.27 -18.30
C SER A 771 4.67 1.93 -16.91
N GLY A 772 3.94 3.01 -16.73
CA GLY A 772 3.91 3.70 -15.45
C GLY A 772 2.75 4.66 -15.34
N ARG A 773 2.36 4.92 -14.11
CA ARG A 773 1.37 5.92 -13.74
C ARG A 773 2.06 7.06 -13.00
N PRO A 774 1.99 8.29 -13.51
CA PRO A 774 2.60 9.42 -12.83
C PRO A 774 1.89 9.71 -11.50
N ILE A 775 2.61 10.35 -10.58
CA ILE A 775 1.99 11.00 -9.43
C ILE A 775 1.06 12.10 -9.91
N SER A 776 0.08 12.48 -9.07
CA SER A 776 -0.88 13.52 -9.40
C SER A 776 -0.19 14.81 -9.87
N PRO A 777 -0.71 15.49 -10.91
CA PRO A 777 -0.19 16.76 -11.37
C PRO A 777 -0.36 17.82 -10.27
N ARG A 778 0.01 19.07 -10.57
CA ARG A 778 -0.22 20.19 -9.64
C ARG A 778 -1.72 20.43 -9.44
N ILE A 779 -2.16 20.28 -8.20
CA ILE A 779 -3.54 20.52 -7.76
C ILE A 779 -3.57 21.79 -6.92
N TYR A 780 -4.62 22.61 -7.07
CA TYR A 780 -4.94 23.69 -6.16
C TYR A 780 -6.47 23.79 -6.00
N GLY A 781 -6.89 24.06 -4.77
CA GLY A 781 -8.31 24.02 -4.44
C GLY A 781 -8.67 24.91 -3.26
N VAL A 782 -9.95 24.86 -2.96
CA VAL A 782 -10.57 25.55 -1.83
C VAL A 782 -11.36 24.56 -0.98
N GLU A 783 -11.42 24.85 0.30
CA GLU A 783 -12.18 24.06 1.27
C GLU A 783 -12.91 25.00 2.23
N ILE A 784 -14.12 24.64 2.60
CA ILE A 784 -14.92 25.29 3.64
C ILE A 784 -15.39 24.21 4.60
N ALA A 785 -15.10 24.37 5.88
CA ALA A 785 -15.63 23.55 6.96
C ALA A 785 -16.55 24.40 7.86
N VAL A 786 -17.67 23.85 8.28
CA VAL A 786 -18.62 24.48 9.21
C VAL A 786 -18.83 23.57 10.41
N PHE A 787 -18.69 24.13 11.60
CA PHE A 787 -18.81 23.44 12.90
C PHE A 787 -20.04 23.95 13.65
N PHE A 788 -20.91 23.06 14.18
CA PHE A 788 -22.16 23.47 14.83
C PHE A 788 -22.73 22.44 15.79
#